data_1cc92c329d8fb0016b4def99a5eb9158
#
_entry.id   1cc92c329d8fb0016b4def99a5eb9158
#
_cell.length_a   1.000
_cell.length_b   1.000
_cell.length_c   1.000
_cell.angle_alpha   90.00
_cell.angle_beta   90.00
_cell.angle_gamma   90.00
#
_symmetry.space_group_name_H-M   'P 1'
#
loop_
_entity.id
_entity.type
_entity.pdbx_description
1 polymer ?
#
loop_
_entity_poly.entity_id
_entity_poly.type
_entity_poly.pdbx_seq_one_letter_code
_entity_poly.pdbx_strand_id
1 'polypeptide(L)'
;MQRSFYRSLMQLSLLLLLTGHYGLLQAQGTADDYRRANDWSNQIKNKLYYAPYNVNWIAESHRCWYYQQTPRGKEFIMVDADQRTKQPAFDHERLAKALSTLLQRSYEAYALPFNAISYSYNRDTLHVSIGDTLCRCLLSDYSCQIVSEGKKDKNPDRYWGAERDEQSNDPEPSPDSNWVAYIKNFNVYIKHRKTQAEYQLSYDGAEGEFYSSYIVWSPDSKKLVANKVRPNKKHLLYLISSSPDDQLQPKLSTRDYLKPGDALPVKVPQLFLVDGKKHIPLDPTLFNQQYSLTDLSWRKDSRAFTFEYNQRGHQLYRVLEADATTGAIKVLVEEKSLTFIDYSSKQYRYDVNDGKEIIWASERDGWNHLYLYDGKTGQVKNQITKGEWVVRNVVKVDEKARTIIFAGSGRESGQDPYLLQYYKIDFEGKHLQALTSDNAQHTGKFSNDYQYFTDTYSRVDMPPVTVLRDANGKVVMELEKADINVLQQSGWRMPEVFSAKGRDGKTDIWGILIRPSNFDASRQYPVIEYIYAGPHSSFVPKAFQASYRGMQELAELGFIVVQIDGMGTSNRSKAFHDVCWKNLKDAGFPDRILWMKAAAAKYPYLDLTRVGIYGTSAGGQNSAGAVLFHPEFYKVAVSSCGCHDNRMDKMWWNEQWMGYPIGPHYAECSNVTNAWRLQGKLMLILGEMDDNVDPSSTLQLVNALIKANKDFEFVMVPGMGHSSGGDYGERKRRDFFVKNLLQVAPPAWNETKLESKILGSK
;
A
#
# COMPACT_ATOMS: atom_id res chain seq x y z
N MET A 1 -57.64 59.70 6.07
CA MET A 1 -56.17 59.68 5.92
C MET A 1 -55.40 58.85 6.96
N GLN A 2 -55.78 58.82 8.23
CA GLN A 2 -55.04 58.08 9.28
C GLN A 2 -55.06 56.54 9.14
N ARG A 3 -56.09 55.89 8.59
CA ARG A 3 -56.12 54.43 8.43
C ARG A 3 -55.23 53.87 7.28
N SER A 4 -54.91 54.68 6.30
CA SER A 4 -54.00 54.32 5.19
C SER A 4 -52.53 54.37 5.62
N PHE A 5 -52.18 55.32 6.48
CA PHE A 5 -50.81 55.49 6.98
C PHE A 5 -50.38 54.33 7.89
N TYR A 6 -51.27 53.84 8.75
CA TYR A 6 -50.95 52.68 9.62
C TYR A 6 -50.83 51.37 8.84
N ARG A 7 -51.55 51.15 7.75
CA ARG A 7 -51.39 49.97 6.88
C ARG A 7 -50.07 49.98 6.15
N SER A 8 -49.62 51.12 5.65
CA SER A 8 -48.31 51.26 4.98
C SER A 8 -47.14 51.09 5.96
N LEU A 9 -47.24 51.62 7.22
CA LEU A 9 -46.20 51.39 8.22
C LEU A 9 -46.13 49.93 8.66
N MET A 10 -47.27 49.26 8.80
CA MET A 10 -47.30 47.82 9.17
C MET A 10 -46.80 46.91 8.06
N GLN A 11 -47.04 47.27 6.76
CA GLN A 11 -46.45 46.55 5.63
C GLN A 11 -44.94 46.80 5.50
N LEU A 12 -44.44 48.02 5.78
CA LEU A 12 -43.03 48.34 5.79
C LEU A 12 -42.29 47.64 6.97
N SER A 13 -42.94 47.55 8.15
CA SER A 13 -42.39 46.82 9.31
C SER A 13 -42.39 45.31 9.07
N LEU A 14 -43.37 44.75 8.37
CA LEU A 14 -43.39 43.33 7.99
C LEU A 14 -42.36 43.00 6.92
N LEU A 15 -42.11 43.92 5.95
CA LEU A 15 -41.04 43.81 4.97
C LEU A 15 -39.65 43.92 5.61
N LEU A 16 -39.46 44.81 6.58
CA LEU A 16 -38.21 44.94 7.35
C LEU A 16 -37.97 43.76 8.30
N LEU A 17 -39.02 43.13 8.86
CA LEU A 17 -38.92 41.91 9.62
C LEU A 17 -38.65 40.67 8.76
N LEU A 18 -39.12 40.65 7.51
CA LEU A 18 -38.79 39.59 6.55
C LEU A 18 -37.38 39.72 5.94
N THR A 19 -36.84 40.95 5.84
CA THR A 19 -35.45 41.18 5.39
C THR A 19 -34.44 41.08 6.50
N GLY A 20 -34.84 41.18 7.79
CA GLY A 20 -33.96 41.06 8.94
C GLY A 20 -33.64 39.64 9.40
N HIS A 21 -34.26 38.61 8.77
CA HIS A 21 -33.97 37.19 9.07
C HIS A 21 -33.26 36.47 7.94
N TYR A 22 -32.78 37.15 6.89
CA TYR A 22 -31.65 36.66 6.13
C TYR A 22 -30.38 36.88 6.99
N GLY A 23 -30.32 36.21 8.15
CA GLY A 23 -29.03 35.89 8.75
C GLY A 23 -28.17 35.39 7.63
N LEU A 24 -27.03 36.00 7.44
CA LEU A 24 -25.98 35.53 6.57
C LEU A 24 -25.75 34.03 6.83
N LEU A 25 -26.53 33.17 6.18
CA LEU A 25 -26.16 31.80 5.93
C LEU A 25 -24.86 31.93 5.15
N GLN A 26 -23.72 31.97 5.87
CA GLN A 26 -22.44 31.92 5.19
C GLN A 26 -22.48 30.63 4.39
N ALA A 27 -22.66 30.76 3.08
CA ALA A 27 -22.72 29.64 2.17
C ALA A 27 -21.43 28.84 2.31
N GLN A 28 -21.54 27.53 2.33
CA GLN A 28 -20.39 26.62 2.18
C GLN A 28 -20.04 26.53 0.70
N GLY A 29 -18.79 26.21 0.34
CA GLY A 29 -18.34 26.13 -1.06
C GLY A 29 -18.09 27.49 -1.70
N THR A 30 -17.82 28.52 -0.91
CA THR A 30 -17.52 29.88 -1.38
C THR A 30 -16.12 29.99 -1.99
N ALA A 31 -15.85 31.11 -2.68
CA ALA A 31 -14.49 31.40 -3.19
C ALA A 31 -13.44 31.41 -2.06
N ASP A 32 -13.82 31.84 -0.84
CA ASP A 32 -12.96 31.81 0.33
C ASP A 32 -12.65 30.37 0.80
N ASP A 33 -13.64 29.50 0.74
CA ASP A 33 -13.47 28.07 1.06
C ASP A 33 -12.50 27.42 0.06
N TYR A 34 -12.63 27.73 -1.23
CA TYR A 34 -11.68 27.26 -2.25
C TYR A 34 -10.25 27.78 -2.02
N ARG A 35 -10.10 29.05 -1.63
CA ARG A 35 -8.77 29.60 -1.30
C ARG A 35 -8.14 28.85 -0.12
N ARG A 36 -8.88 28.62 0.96
CA ARG A 36 -8.40 27.84 2.12
C ARG A 36 -8.03 26.42 1.71
N ALA A 37 -8.90 25.75 0.95
CA ALA A 37 -8.64 24.39 0.47
C ALA A 37 -7.38 24.29 -0.39
N ASN A 38 -7.15 25.25 -1.29
CA ASN A 38 -5.98 25.26 -2.18
C ASN A 38 -4.69 25.64 -1.45
N ASP A 39 -4.75 26.50 -0.44
CA ASP A 39 -3.57 26.90 0.34
C ASP A 39 -3.27 25.98 1.53
N TRP A 40 -4.13 25.01 1.81
CA TRP A 40 -4.03 24.18 3.00
C TRP A 40 -2.67 23.52 3.17
N SER A 41 -2.15 22.90 2.12
CA SER A 41 -0.84 22.22 2.16
C SER A 41 0.30 23.18 2.53
N ASN A 42 0.27 24.43 2.03
CA ASN A 42 1.24 25.47 2.39
C ASN A 42 1.06 25.90 3.86
N GLN A 43 -0.21 26.05 4.26
CA GLN A 43 -0.57 26.51 5.60
C GLN A 43 -0.07 25.57 6.70
N ILE A 44 -0.01 24.26 6.48
CA ILE A 44 0.44 23.27 7.47
C ILE A 44 1.89 22.82 7.29
N LYS A 45 2.54 23.22 6.19
CA LYS A 45 3.89 22.78 5.82
C LYS A 45 4.90 23.12 6.92
N ASN A 46 5.71 22.13 7.32
CA ASN A 46 6.79 22.25 8.32
C ASN A 46 6.34 22.74 9.72
N LYS A 47 5.07 22.56 10.09
CA LYS A 47 4.54 23.00 11.38
C LYS A 47 4.34 21.87 12.41
N LEU A 48 4.72 20.66 12.09
CA LEU A 48 4.84 19.54 13.04
C LEU A 48 6.30 19.49 13.50
N TYR A 49 6.56 19.92 14.74
CA TYR A 49 7.92 19.98 15.29
C TYR A 49 8.24 18.75 16.12
N TYR A 50 9.52 18.40 16.20
CA TYR A 50 10.07 17.32 17.02
C TYR A 50 9.45 15.94 16.75
N ALA A 51 8.98 15.71 15.54
CA ALA A 51 8.59 14.39 15.05
C ALA A 51 9.76 13.78 14.26
N PRO A 52 10.32 12.63 14.66
CA PRO A 52 11.41 11.99 13.92
C PRO A 52 10.96 11.45 12.58
N TYR A 53 11.75 11.72 11.56
CA TYR A 53 11.62 11.15 10.23
C TYR A 53 12.88 10.36 9.87
N ASN A 54 12.72 9.27 9.10
CA ASN A 54 13.83 8.46 8.60
C ASN A 54 14.79 7.99 9.70
N VAL A 55 14.26 7.32 10.72
CA VAL A 55 15.11 6.71 11.74
C VAL A 55 15.91 5.56 11.14
N ASN A 56 17.26 5.63 11.21
CA ASN A 56 18.17 4.65 10.65
C ASN A 56 19.27 4.28 11.66
N TRP A 57 19.43 2.99 11.90
CA TRP A 57 20.52 2.45 12.68
C TRP A 57 21.80 2.35 11.83
N ILE A 58 22.94 2.71 12.42
CA ILE A 58 24.23 2.60 11.77
C ILE A 58 24.74 1.18 11.99
N ALA A 59 25.16 0.53 10.91
CA ALA A 59 25.66 -0.83 10.94
C ALA A 59 26.78 -1.02 11.97
N GLU A 60 26.81 -2.19 12.62
CA GLU A 60 27.78 -2.56 13.65
C GLU A 60 27.92 -1.57 14.80
N SER A 61 26.80 -0.90 15.17
CA SER A 61 26.76 0.00 16.30
C SER A 61 25.39 0.12 16.93
N HIS A 62 25.37 0.62 18.17
CA HIS A 62 24.14 1.02 18.84
C HIS A 62 23.84 2.51 18.66
N ARG A 63 24.16 3.06 17.48
CA ARG A 63 23.84 4.43 17.13
C ARG A 63 22.80 4.48 16.03
N CYS A 64 21.89 5.42 16.15
CA CYS A 64 20.92 5.73 15.09
C CYS A 64 20.82 7.22 14.86
N TRP A 65 20.39 7.58 13.67
CA TRP A 65 20.11 8.97 13.34
C TRP A 65 18.68 9.10 12.79
N TYR A 66 18.15 10.31 12.93
CA TYR A 66 16.91 10.76 12.30
C TYR A 66 17.01 12.24 11.99
N TYR A 67 16.07 12.77 11.20
CA TYR A 67 15.88 14.20 11.13
C TYR A 67 14.51 14.59 11.66
N GLN A 68 14.37 15.84 12.07
CA GLN A 68 13.14 16.43 12.56
C GLN A 68 13.00 17.86 12.09
N GLN A 69 11.77 18.37 12.06
CA GLN A 69 11.52 19.79 11.87
C GLN A 69 11.53 20.49 13.23
N THR A 70 12.19 21.64 13.30
CA THR A 70 12.23 22.52 14.49
C THR A 70 11.84 23.94 14.07
N PRO A 71 11.66 24.88 15.02
CA PRO A 71 11.44 26.29 14.66
C PRO A 71 12.60 26.92 13.85
N ARG A 72 13.82 26.36 13.93
CA ARG A 72 14.97 26.81 13.12
C ARG A 72 14.97 26.19 11.72
N GLY A 73 14.24 25.11 11.51
CA GLY A 73 14.21 24.32 10.28
C GLY A 73 14.55 22.84 10.53
N LYS A 74 15.10 22.16 9.53
CA LYS A 74 15.42 20.74 9.56
C LYS A 74 16.72 20.47 10.34
N GLU A 75 16.64 19.63 11.36
CA GLU A 75 17.80 19.19 12.16
C GLU A 75 18.00 17.69 12.05
N PHE A 76 19.25 17.25 11.88
CA PHE A 76 19.65 15.86 11.94
C PHE A 76 20.21 15.55 13.33
N ILE A 77 19.70 14.49 13.94
CA ILE A 77 20.02 14.09 15.31
C ILE A 77 20.69 12.71 15.29
N MET A 78 21.73 12.57 16.09
CA MET A 78 22.39 11.30 16.40
C MET A 78 22.03 10.87 17.81
N VAL A 79 21.68 9.59 17.97
CA VAL A 79 21.44 8.94 19.26
C VAL A 79 22.51 7.86 19.45
N ASP A 80 23.12 7.81 20.62
CA ASP A 80 23.97 6.71 21.07
C ASP A 80 23.24 5.97 22.20
N ALA A 81 22.82 4.74 21.93
CA ALA A 81 22.00 3.96 22.85
C ALA A 81 22.79 3.48 24.08
N ASP A 82 24.07 3.15 23.93
CA ASP A 82 24.94 2.68 25.03
C ASP A 82 25.23 3.82 26.01
N GLN A 83 25.53 5.01 25.46
CA GLN A 83 25.82 6.19 26.26
C GLN A 83 24.56 6.94 26.72
N ARG A 84 23.38 6.58 26.15
CA ARG A 84 22.10 7.27 26.38
C ARG A 84 22.20 8.77 26.11
N THR A 85 22.82 9.12 25.00
CA THR A 85 22.99 10.51 24.59
C THR A 85 22.30 10.84 23.27
N LYS A 86 21.90 12.09 23.16
CA LYS A 86 21.29 12.66 21.94
C LYS A 86 21.97 13.98 21.62
N GLN A 87 22.44 14.13 20.37
CA GLN A 87 23.16 15.32 19.92
C GLN A 87 22.95 15.57 18.43
N PRO A 88 23.27 16.73 17.88
CA PRO A 88 23.28 16.93 16.43
C PRO A 88 24.16 15.88 15.73
N ALA A 89 23.65 15.33 14.61
CA ALA A 89 24.36 14.30 13.84
C ALA A 89 25.68 14.83 13.23
N PHE A 90 25.74 16.12 13.01
CA PHE A 90 26.90 16.89 12.51
C PHE A 90 26.68 18.37 12.80
N ASP A 91 27.71 19.18 12.60
CA ASP A 91 27.62 20.64 12.64
C ASP A 91 26.95 21.13 11.34
N HIS A 92 25.67 21.54 11.44
CA HIS A 92 24.85 21.96 10.31
C HIS A 92 25.39 23.18 9.58
N GLU A 93 25.99 24.14 10.32
CA GLU A 93 26.54 25.38 9.75
C GLU A 93 27.81 25.08 8.95
N ARG A 94 28.73 24.31 9.53
CA ARG A 94 29.98 23.93 8.85
C ARG A 94 29.68 23.07 7.60
N LEU A 95 28.76 22.12 7.69
CA LEU A 95 28.38 21.26 6.54
C LEU A 95 27.72 22.09 5.42
N ALA A 96 26.78 22.98 5.76
CA ALA A 96 26.13 23.85 4.78
C ALA A 96 27.13 24.74 4.05
N LYS A 97 28.09 25.35 4.79
CA LYS A 97 29.17 26.16 4.22
C LYS A 97 30.07 25.34 3.29
N ALA A 98 30.49 24.16 3.71
CA ALA A 98 31.34 23.27 2.91
C ALA A 98 30.65 22.80 1.60
N LEU A 99 29.39 22.40 1.68
CA LEU A 99 28.59 22.02 0.50
C LEU A 99 28.33 23.21 -0.42
N SER A 100 28.11 24.40 0.14
CA SER A 100 27.92 25.61 -0.66
C SER A 100 29.19 25.95 -1.47
N THR A 101 30.35 25.82 -0.85
CA THR A 101 31.65 26.01 -1.53
C THR A 101 31.90 24.96 -2.60
N LEU A 102 31.64 23.67 -2.27
CA LEU A 102 31.88 22.55 -3.18
C LEU A 102 30.99 22.62 -4.42
N LEU A 103 29.68 22.88 -4.24
CA LEU A 103 28.68 22.84 -5.31
C LEU A 103 28.36 24.18 -5.93
N GLN A 104 29.07 25.25 -5.51
CA GLN A 104 28.90 26.63 -5.98
C GLN A 104 27.45 27.12 -5.93
N ARG A 105 26.71 26.69 -4.88
CA ARG A 105 25.31 27.02 -4.65
C ARG A 105 25.08 27.25 -3.17
N SER A 106 24.34 28.32 -2.79
CA SER A 106 24.04 28.62 -1.39
C SER A 106 23.11 27.55 -0.77
N TYR A 107 23.54 27.03 0.38
CA TYR A 107 22.75 26.16 1.25
C TYR A 107 22.69 26.73 2.65
N GLU A 108 21.52 26.70 3.25
CA GLU A 108 21.30 27.10 4.63
C GLU A 108 21.39 25.89 5.57
N ALA A 109 21.92 26.09 6.77
CA ALA A 109 22.20 25.05 7.75
C ALA A 109 20.99 24.20 8.12
N TYR A 110 19.83 24.84 8.24
CA TYR A 110 18.58 24.19 8.65
C TYR A 110 17.60 23.98 7.49
N ALA A 111 18.08 24.13 6.24
CA ALA A 111 17.32 23.86 5.02
C ALA A 111 18.09 22.98 4.02
N LEU A 112 18.94 22.09 4.53
CA LEU A 112 19.73 21.18 3.70
C LEU A 112 18.84 20.34 2.78
N PRO A 113 19.19 20.21 1.46
CA PRO A 113 18.28 19.65 0.44
C PRO A 113 18.30 18.13 0.38
N PHE A 114 18.57 17.45 1.49
CA PHE A 114 18.52 16.00 1.60
C PHE A 114 17.76 15.57 2.84
N ASN A 115 17.29 14.31 2.85
CA ASN A 115 16.53 13.70 3.94
C ASN A 115 17.16 12.38 4.43
N ALA A 116 18.28 11.98 3.81
CA ALA A 116 19.02 10.79 4.17
C ALA A 116 20.51 11.08 4.24
N ILE A 117 21.18 10.44 5.20
CA ILE A 117 22.62 10.48 5.38
C ILE A 117 23.13 9.06 5.59
N SER A 118 24.39 8.82 5.26
CA SER A 118 25.08 7.59 5.64
C SER A 118 26.49 7.90 6.11
N TYR A 119 27.04 6.98 6.90
CA TYR A 119 28.37 7.10 7.45
C TYR A 119 29.30 6.04 6.86
N SER A 120 30.61 6.38 6.70
CA SER A 120 31.65 5.39 6.45
C SER A 120 31.72 4.37 7.60
N TYR A 121 32.38 3.25 7.35
CA TYR A 121 32.60 2.23 8.38
C TYR A 121 33.27 2.82 9.64
N ASN A 122 34.28 3.68 9.50
CA ASN A 122 34.97 4.35 10.60
C ASN A 122 34.14 5.47 11.25
N ARG A 123 32.99 5.86 10.65
CA ARG A 123 32.10 6.93 11.12
C ARG A 123 32.72 8.32 11.17
N ASP A 124 33.84 8.52 10.50
CA ASP A 124 34.56 9.80 10.38
C ASP A 124 34.10 10.60 9.15
N THR A 125 33.37 9.94 8.27
CA THR A 125 32.96 10.48 6.97
C THR A 125 31.45 10.37 6.79
N LEU A 126 30.85 11.49 6.39
CA LEU A 126 29.42 11.60 6.07
C LEU A 126 29.24 11.56 4.54
N HIS A 127 28.27 10.77 4.08
CA HIS A 127 27.83 10.75 2.70
C HIS A 127 26.42 11.33 2.59
N VAL A 128 26.24 12.27 1.66
CA VAL A 128 24.95 12.90 1.35
C VAL A 128 24.74 12.97 -0.16
N SER A 129 23.49 12.79 -0.60
CA SER A 129 23.11 12.95 -2.00
C SER A 129 22.31 14.24 -2.18
N ILE A 130 22.71 15.08 -3.11
CA ILE A 130 22.03 16.32 -3.49
C ILE A 130 21.68 16.25 -4.97
N GLY A 131 20.41 16.00 -5.26
CA GLY A 131 20.00 15.60 -6.59
C GLY A 131 20.69 14.28 -6.99
N ASP A 132 21.35 14.27 -8.13
CA ASP A 132 22.09 13.11 -8.65
C ASP A 132 23.55 13.08 -8.18
N THR A 133 24.01 14.06 -7.38
CA THR A 133 25.40 14.20 -6.94
C THR A 133 25.60 13.58 -5.55
N LEU A 134 26.51 12.62 -5.44
CA LEU A 134 26.94 12.05 -4.17
C LEU A 134 28.18 12.80 -3.66
N CYS A 135 28.04 13.40 -2.48
CA CYS A 135 29.11 14.08 -1.77
C CYS A 135 29.60 13.27 -0.57
N ARG A 136 30.90 13.30 -0.34
CA ARG A 136 31.56 12.73 0.83
C ARG A 136 32.23 13.86 1.62
N CYS A 137 31.95 13.95 2.92
CA CYS A 137 32.47 15.02 3.80
C CYS A 137 33.12 14.39 5.04
N LEU A 138 34.36 14.74 5.35
CA LEU A 138 35.03 14.40 6.61
C LEU A 138 34.42 15.20 7.76
N LEU A 139 34.09 14.53 8.88
CA LEU A 139 33.45 15.19 10.03
C LEU A 139 34.45 15.99 10.89
N SER A 140 35.76 15.71 10.79
CA SER A 140 36.82 16.41 11.56
C SER A 140 36.98 17.85 11.15
N ASP A 141 37.02 18.13 9.86
CA ASP A 141 37.28 19.44 9.29
C ASP A 141 36.20 19.94 8.31
N TYR A 142 35.22 19.07 7.95
CA TYR A 142 34.20 19.33 6.95
C TYR A 142 34.76 19.54 5.53
N SER A 143 35.92 18.97 5.22
CA SER A 143 36.36 18.88 3.83
C SER A 143 35.47 17.95 3.04
N CYS A 144 34.84 18.47 1.99
CA CYS A 144 33.89 17.75 1.16
C CYS A 144 34.41 17.55 -0.26
N GLN A 145 34.04 16.41 -0.89
CA GLN A 145 34.36 16.13 -2.29
C GLN A 145 33.20 15.41 -2.97
N ILE A 146 33.06 15.56 -4.30
CA ILE A 146 32.13 14.80 -5.13
C ILE A 146 32.72 13.40 -5.37
N VAL A 147 31.91 12.38 -5.09
CA VAL A 147 32.32 10.96 -5.29
C VAL A 147 31.81 10.42 -6.62
N SER A 148 30.59 10.74 -6.98
CA SER A 148 29.99 10.36 -8.26
C SER A 148 28.86 11.34 -8.61
N GLU A 149 28.71 11.55 -9.93
CA GLU A 149 27.47 12.10 -10.48
C GLU A 149 26.58 10.90 -10.82
N GLY A 150 25.46 10.74 -10.10
CA GLY A 150 24.57 9.62 -10.26
C GLY A 150 23.90 9.64 -11.64
N LYS A 151 23.90 8.50 -12.33
CA LYS A 151 22.95 8.29 -13.42
C LYS A 151 21.60 8.00 -12.79
N LYS A 152 20.55 8.72 -13.19
CA LYS A 152 19.17 8.34 -12.85
C LYS A 152 18.94 6.91 -13.31
N ASP A 153 18.81 6.01 -12.39
CA ASP A 153 18.24 4.69 -12.67
C ASP A 153 16.77 4.94 -13.06
N LYS A 154 16.58 5.10 -14.37
CA LYS A 154 15.26 5.09 -14.97
C LYS A 154 14.76 3.66 -14.92
N ASN A 155 14.32 3.20 -13.76
CA ASN A 155 13.48 2.00 -13.72
C ASN A 155 12.01 2.46 -13.83
N PRO A 156 11.46 2.53 -15.04
CA PRO A 156 10.12 3.08 -15.26
C PRO A 156 8.99 2.17 -14.76
N ASP A 157 9.29 0.94 -14.35
CA ASP A 157 8.28 -0.09 -14.19
C ASP A 157 8.29 -0.77 -12.81
N ARG A 158 8.23 0.04 -11.75
CA ARG A 158 8.23 -0.46 -10.36
C ARG A 158 7.01 -1.30 -9.99
N TYR A 159 5.89 -1.14 -10.69
CA TYR A 159 4.64 -1.82 -10.35
C TYR A 159 4.63 -3.27 -10.87
N TRP A 160 5.06 -3.49 -12.11
CA TRP A 160 5.05 -4.80 -12.76
C TRP A 160 6.33 -5.60 -12.53
N GLY A 161 7.42 -4.95 -12.11
CA GLY A 161 8.75 -5.52 -12.04
C GLY A 161 9.43 -5.63 -13.42
N ALA A 162 10.65 -6.12 -13.43
CA ALA A 162 11.35 -6.44 -14.67
C ALA A 162 10.82 -7.77 -15.22
N GLU A 163 10.32 -7.77 -16.46
CA GLU A 163 10.04 -9.00 -17.18
C GLU A 163 11.38 -9.72 -17.44
N ARG A 164 11.49 -10.95 -16.96
CA ARG A 164 12.63 -11.81 -17.25
C ARG A 164 12.37 -12.57 -18.54
N ASP A 165 13.32 -12.52 -19.46
CA ASP A 165 13.30 -13.39 -20.63
C ASP A 165 13.60 -14.83 -20.22
N GLU A 166 12.57 -15.67 -20.13
CA GLU A 166 12.69 -17.09 -19.79
C GLU A 166 13.36 -17.90 -20.90
N GLN A 167 13.59 -17.33 -22.07
CA GLN A 167 14.25 -17.97 -23.22
C GLN A 167 15.65 -17.39 -23.51
N SER A 168 16.18 -16.56 -22.59
CA SER A 168 17.54 -16.03 -22.75
C SER A 168 18.55 -17.16 -22.80
N ASN A 169 19.63 -16.94 -23.52
CA ASN A 169 20.76 -17.90 -23.60
C ASN A 169 21.88 -17.55 -22.61
N ASP A 170 21.58 -16.71 -21.61
CA ASP A 170 22.57 -16.29 -20.62
C ASP A 170 23.07 -17.48 -19.81
N PRO A 171 24.41 -17.68 -19.73
CA PRO A 171 24.96 -18.80 -19.00
C PRO A 171 24.90 -18.57 -17.49
N GLU A 172 24.39 -19.58 -16.77
CA GLU A 172 24.32 -19.57 -15.29
C GLU A 172 25.50 -20.40 -14.73
N PRO A 173 26.48 -19.78 -14.05
CA PRO A 173 27.65 -20.50 -13.52
C PRO A 173 27.26 -21.33 -12.28
N SER A 174 27.92 -22.51 -12.16
CA SER A 174 27.84 -23.29 -10.93
C SER A 174 28.56 -22.59 -9.76
N PRO A 175 28.15 -22.83 -8.49
CA PRO A 175 28.79 -22.24 -7.30
C PRO A 175 30.31 -22.42 -7.24
N ASP A 176 30.83 -23.58 -7.66
CA ASP A 176 32.26 -23.87 -7.72
C ASP A 176 32.97 -23.29 -8.98
N SER A 177 32.20 -22.62 -9.83
CA SER A 177 32.67 -22.01 -11.10
C SER A 177 33.30 -23.00 -12.12
N ASN A 178 33.11 -24.31 -11.96
CA ASN A 178 33.65 -25.30 -12.93
C ASN A 178 32.73 -25.47 -14.15
N TRP A 179 31.42 -25.24 -13.97
CA TRP A 179 30.42 -25.44 -14.99
C TRP A 179 29.67 -24.15 -15.29
N VAL A 180 29.09 -24.09 -16.49
CA VAL A 180 28.00 -23.15 -16.82
C VAL A 180 26.84 -23.94 -17.38
N ALA A 181 25.62 -23.60 -16.99
CA ALA A 181 24.39 -24.13 -17.56
C ALA A 181 23.71 -23.05 -18.41
N TYR A 182 23.07 -23.43 -19.50
CA TYR A 182 22.34 -22.51 -20.38
C TYR A 182 21.32 -23.27 -21.23
N ILE A 183 20.46 -22.51 -21.90
CA ILE A 183 19.44 -23.06 -22.80
C ILE A 183 19.95 -22.91 -24.24
N LYS A 184 19.85 -24.01 -25.00
CA LYS A 184 20.16 -24.03 -26.42
C LYS A 184 19.14 -24.91 -27.13
N ASN A 185 18.50 -24.40 -28.18
CA ASN A 185 17.43 -25.10 -28.89
C ASN A 185 16.35 -25.64 -27.92
N PHE A 186 15.87 -24.79 -27.02
CA PHE A 186 14.85 -25.09 -26.01
C PHE A 186 15.24 -26.12 -24.94
N ASN A 187 16.47 -26.62 -24.93
CA ASN A 187 16.95 -27.66 -24.04
C ASN A 187 18.09 -27.19 -23.13
N VAL A 188 18.25 -27.89 -22.01
CA VAL A 188 19.26 -27.62 -20.98
C VAL A 188 20.60 -28.20 -21.43
N TYR A 189 21.65 -27.39 -21.41
CA TYR A 189 23.03 -27.74 -21.64
C TYR A 189 23.91 -27.34 -20.47
N ILE A 190 25.00 -28.10 -20.27
CA ILE A 190 26.08 -27.71 -19.36
C ILE A 190 27.41 -27.75 -20.14
N LYS A 191 28.31 -26.81 -19.80
CA LYS A 191 29.64 -26.74 -20.40
C LYS A 191 30.69 -26.61 -19.30
N HIS A 192 31.69 -27.44 -19.34
CA HIS A 192 32.81 -27.38 -18.38
C HIS A 192 33.78 -26.26 -18.77
N ARG A 193 34.03 -25.31 -17.88
CA ARG A 193 34.77 -24.08 -18.21
C ARG A 193 36.22 -24.30 -18.60
N LYS A 194 36.92 -25.26 -18.00
CA LYS A 194 38.34 -25.54 -18.34
C LYS A 194 38.47 -26.36 -19.63
N THR A 195 37.74 -27.48 -19.73
CA THR A 195 37.88 -28.42 -20.84
C THR A 195 37.06 -28.02 -22.05
N GLN A 196 36.14 -27.08 -21.92
CA GLN A 196 35.16 -26.65 -22.93
C GLN A 196 34.22 -27.78 -23.42
N ALA A 197 34.22 -28.94 -22.75
CA ALA A 197 33.32 -30.04 -23.05
C ALA A 197 31.86 -29.62 -22.75
N GLU A 198 31.00 -29.78 -23.77
CA GLU A 198 29.57 -29.46 -23.72
C GLU A 198 28.74 -30.72 -23.66
N TYR A 199 27.70 -30.72 -22.89
CA TYR A 199 26.77 -31.84 -22.72
C TYR A 199 25.34 -31.36 -22.71
N GLN A 200 24.48 -32.02 -23.49
CA GLN A 200 23.04 -31.84 -23.48
C GLN A 200 22.44 -32.68 -22.35
N LEU A 201 21.57 -32.08 -21.53
CA LEU A 201 20.94 -32.76 -20.38
C LEU A 201 19.46 -33.07 -20.63
N SER A 202 18.78 -32.34 -21.52
CA SER A 202 17.38 -32.63 -21.90
C SER A 202 17.27 -32.73 -23.44
N TYR A 203 16.25 -33.48 -23.91
CA TYR A 203 16.05 -33.77 -25.34
C TYR A 203 14.59 -33.57 -25.76
N ASP A 204 13.76 -33.06 -24.87
CA ASP A 204 12.31 -32.96 -24.99
C ASP A 204 11.78 -31.50 -24.94
N GLY A 205 12.70 -30.54 -25.10
CA GLY A 205 12.38 -29.12 -25.26
C GLY A 205 12.03 -28.78 -26.71
N ALA A 206 10.99 -27.97 -26.92
CA ALA A 206 10.50 -27.47 -28.18
C ALA A 206 9.92 -26.05 -28.02
N GLU A 207 9.62 -25.36 -29.12
CA GLU A 207 9.08 -23.98 -29.12
C GLU A 207 7.84 -23.84 -28.24
N GLY A 208 6.92 -24.79 -28.26
CA GLY A 208 5.68 -24.78 -27.44
C GLY A 208 5.82 -25.36 -26.03
N GLU A 209 6.99 -25.90 -25.68
CA GLU A 209 7.27 -26.48 -24.38
C GLU A 209 8.80 -26.49 -24.15
N PHE A 210 9.33 -25.41 -23.63
CA PHE A 210 10.78 -25.14 -23.54
C PHE A 210 11.28 -25.16 -22.09
N TYR A 211 12.60 -25.25 -21.94
CA TYR A 211 13.25 -25.07 -20.65
C TYR A 211 13.58 -23.60 -20.40
N SER A 212 13.20 -23.11 -19.22
CA SER A 212 13.46 -21.74 -18.79
C SER A 212 14.95 -21.51 -18.53
N SER A 213 15.47 -20.35 -18.91
CA SER A 213 16.80 -19.86 -18.58
C SER A 213 17.00 -19.66 -17.07
N TYR A 214 15.93 -19.73 -16.29
CA TYR A 214 15.99 -19.69 -14.82
C TYR A 214 16.49 -21.03 -14.27
N ILE A 215 17.80 -21.20 -14.29
CA ILE A 215 18.50 -22.42 -13.83
C ILE A 215 19.00 -22.18 -12.41
N VAL A 216 18.72 -23.10 -11.49
CA VAL A 216 19.15 -23.00 -10.08
C VAL A 216 20.06 -24.17 -9.74
N TRP A 217 21.33 -23.87 -9.51
CA TRP A 217 22.33 -24.84 -9.12
C TRP A 217 22.21 -25.26 -7.65
N SER A 218 22.48 -26.53 -7.36
CA SER A 218 22.68 -26.99 -5.99
C SER A 218 23.99 -26.43 -5.40
N PRO A 219 24.04 -26.20 -4.07
CA PRO A 219 25.26 -25.70 -3.41
C PRO A 219 26.52 -26.51 -3.69
N ASP A 220 26.39 -27.84 -3.86
CA ASP A 220 27.50 -28.74 -4.18
C ASP A 220 27.91 -28.74 -5.67
N SER A 221 27.27 -27.95 -6.52
CA SER A 221 27.53 -27.86 -7.96
C SER A 221 27.32 -29.17 -8.76
N LYS A 222 26.72 -30.19 -8.15
CA LYS A 222 26.52 -31.50 -8.77
C LYS A 222 25.13 -31.68 -9.39
N LYS A 223 24.24 -30.77 -9.14
CA LYS A 223 22.84 -30.85 -9.59
C LYS A 223 22.34 -29.45 -9.99
N LEU A 224 21.34 -29.43 -10.82
CA LEU A 224 20.64 -28.19 -11.15
C LEU A 224 19.14 -28.47 -11.41
N VAL A 225 18.34 -27.45 -11.26
CA VAL A 225 16.91 -27.45 -11.58
C VAL A 225 16.62 -26.39 -12.62
N ALA A 226 15.87 -26.75 -13.65
CA ALA A 226 15.29 -25.82 -14.61
C ALA A 226 13.79 -26.13 -14.77
N ASN A 227 12.95 -25.11 -14.91
CA ASN A 227 11.54 -25.32 -15.19
C ASN A 227 11.34 -25.69 -16.66
N LYS A 228 10.61 -26.76 -16.95
CA LYS A 228 9.98 -26.98 -18.25
C LYS A 228 8.70 -26.18 -18.31
N VAL A 229 8.58 -25.28 -19.29
CA VAL A 229 7.52 -24.28 -19.38
C VAL A 229 6.67 -24.54 -20.61
N ARG A 230 5.37 -24.69 -20.39
CA ARG A 230 4.38 -24.54 -21.46
C ARG A 230 3.82 -23.14 -21.39
N PRO A 231 4.18 -22.24 -22.35
CA PRO A 231 3.76 -20.85 -22.32
C PRO A 231 2.26 -20.70 -22.58
N ASN A 232 1.69 -19.61 -22.12
CA ASN A 232 0.35 -19.16 -22.51
C ASN A 232 0.43 -18.24 -23.74
N LYS A 233 -0.74 -18.00 -24.34
CA LYS A 233 -0.88 -16.95 -25.34
C LYS A 233 -0.76 -15.57 -24.65
N LYS A 234 0.02 -14.66 -25.24
CA LYS A 234 0.08 -13.26 -24.78
C LYS A 234 -1.26 -12.55 -25.05
N HIS A 235 -1.72 -11.78 -24.08
CA HIS A 235 -2.90 -10.94 -24.18
C HIS A 235 -2.49 -9.48 -24.01
N LEU A 236 -2.47 -8.72 -25.12
CA LEU A 236 -1.92 -7.38 -25.13
C LEU A 236 -2.98 -6.35 -24.69
N LEU A 237 -2.63 -5.54 -23.69
CA LEU A 237 -3.22 -4.26 -23.43
C LEU A 237 -2.60 -3.24 -24.42
N TYR A 238 -3.46 -2.48 -25.08
CA TYR A 238 -3.05 -1.43 -26.04
C TYR A 238 -3.30 -0.07 -25.39
N LEU A 239 -2.24 0.73 -25.27
CA LEU A 239 -2.29 2.09 -24.75
C LEU A 239 -1.88 3.06 -25.84
N ILE A 240 -2.69 4.08 -26.07
CA ILE A 240 -2.44 5.10 -27.10
C ILE A 240 -2.26 6.43 -26.39
N SER A 241 -1.02 6.95 -26.36
CA SER A 241 -0.76 8.33 -25.94
C SER A 241 -1.21 9.26 -27.08
N SER A 242 -2.35 9.90 -26.90
CA SER A 242 -2.95 10.77 -27.94
C SER A 242 -2.20 12.08 -28.12
N SER A 243 -1.47 12.53 -27.11
CA SER A 243 -0.81 13.84 -27.05
C SER A 243 0.61 13.73 -26.45
N PRO A 244 1.55 13.02 -27.11
CA PRO A 244 2.93 12.90 -26.64
C PRO A 244 3.66 14.25 -26.78
N ASP A 245 4.58 14.53 -25.84
CA ASP A 245 5.31 15.82 -25.79
C ASP A 245 6.36 15.97 -26.90
N ASP A 246 6.80 14.89 -27.54
CA ASP A 246 7.93 14.87 -28.45
C ASP A 246 7.55 14.66 -29.92
N GLN A 247 6.27 14.47 -30.24
CA GLN A 247 5.77 14.33 -31.60
C GLN A 247 4.27 14.69 -31.72
N LEU A 248 3.83 15.03 -32.94
CA LEU A 248 2.44 15.33 -33.24
C LEU A 248 1.58 14.07 -33.34
N GLN A 249 2.14 12.96 -33.86
CA GLN A 249 1.41 11.72 -34.05
C GLN A 249 1.25 10.96 -32.73
N PRO A 250 0.10 10.32 -32.47
CA PRO A 250 -0.08 9.47 -31.31
C PRO A 250 0.96 8.36 -31.22
N LYS A 251 1.26 7.92 -30.00
CA LYS A 251 2.16 6.79 -29.74
C LYS A 251 1.40 5.59 -29.23
N LEU A 252 1.65 4.43 -29.82
CA LEU A 252 1.16 3.14 -29.35
C LEU A 252 2.21 2.50 -28.42
N SER A 253 1.76 2.02 -27.27
CA SER A 253 2.50 1.10 -26.41
C SER A 253 1.64 -0.13 -26.10
N THR A 254 2.31 -1.25 -25.80
CA THR A 254 1.62 -2.51 -25.47
C THR A 254 2.25 -3.14 -24.25
N ARG A 255 1.44 -3.89 -23.49
CA ARG A 255 1.86 -4.68 -22.34
C ARG A 255 1.14 -6.02 -22.35
N ASP A 256 1.81 -7.10 -21.93
CA ASP A 256 1.10 -8.35 -21.65
C ASP A 256 0.24 -8.18 -20.39
N TYR A 257 -1.05 -8.46 -20.51
CA TYR A 257 -2.03 -8.16 -19.48
C TYR A 257 -3.07 -9.26 -19.38
N LEU A 258 -2.80 -10.26 -18.55
CA LEU A 258 -3.71 -11.37 -18.32
C LEU A 258 -4.92 -10.92 -17.49
N LYS A 259 -6.09 -11.30 -17.96
CA LYS A 259 -7.37 -11.06 -17.29
C LYS A 259 -7.91 -12.35 -16.66
N PRO A 260 -8.81 -12.26 -15.69
CA PRO A 260 -9.47 -13.44 -15.12
C PRO A 260 -10.04 -14.36 -16.20
N GLY A 261 -9.73 -15.64 -16.09
CA GLY A 261 -10.12 -16.66 -17.07
C GLY A 261 -9.09 -16.96 -18.16
N ASP A 262 -8.13 -16.07 -18.43
CA ASP A 262 -7.08 -16.33 -19.42
C ASP A 262 -6.19 -17.50 -19.00
N ALA A 263 -5.66 -18.21 -20.00
CA ALA A 263 -4.73 -19.31 -19.75
C ALA A 263 -3.43 -18.80 -19.10
N LEU A 264 -2.91 -19.58 -18.15
CA LEU A 264 -1.63 -19.30 -17.48
C LEU A 264 -0.53 -20.23 -18.03
N PRO A 265 0.75 -19.80 -17.98
CA PRO A 265 1.83 -20.71 -18.25
C PRO A 265 1.89 -21.82 -17.22
N VAL A 266 2.24 -23.03 -17.63
CA VAL A 266 2.44 -24.17 -16.74
C VAL A 266 3.94 -24.44 -16.62
N LYS A 267 4.44 -24.52 -15.39
CA LYS A 267 5.86 -24.76 -15.08
C LYS A 267 6.00 -26.07 -14.33
N VAL A 268 6.95 -26.90 -14.75
CA VAL A 268 7.28 -28.14 -14.06
C VAL A 268 8.78 -28.17 -13.80
N PRO A 269 9.25 -28.06 -12.54
CA PRO A 269 10.66 -28.18 -12.20
C PRO A 269 11.20 -29.54 -12.68
N GLN A 270 12.39 -29.54 -13.27
CA GLN A 270 13.08 -30.72 -13.74
C GLN A 270 14.46 -30.77 -13.11
N LEU A 271 14.81 -31.93 -12.53
CA LEU A 271 16.09 -32.15 -11.85
C LEU A 271 17.11 -32.76 -12.80
N PHE A 272 18.32 -32.22 -12.81
CA PHE A 272 19.43 -32.74 -13.61
C PHE A 272 20.64 -33.03 -12.72
N LEU A 273 21.27 -34.21 -12.93
CA LEU A 273 22.53 -34.59 -12.29
C LEU A 273 23.67 -34.32 -13.24
N VAL A 274 24.69 -33.59 -12.79
CA VAL A 274 25.89 -33.30 -13.57
C VAL A 274 26.70 -34.56 -13.78
N ASP A 275 26.86 -35.35 -12.72
CA ASP A 275 27.47 -36.68 -12.84
C ASP A 275 26.50 -37.65 -13.52
N GLY A 276 26.99 -38.38 -14.52
CA GLY A 276 26.16 -39.29 -15.32
C GLY A 276 25.22 -38.60 -16.33
N LYS A 277 25.15 -37.25 -16.36
CA LYS A 277 24.32 -36.46 -17.30
C LYS A 277 22.86 -36.91 -17.30
N LYS A 278 22.32 -37.13 -16.13
CA LYS A 278 20.98 -37.73 -15.93
C LYS A 278 19.90 -36.66 -15.73
N HIS A 279 18.81 -36.80 -16.47
CA HIS A 279 17.58 -36.06 -16.28
C HIS A 279 16.64 -36.88 -15.37
N ILE A 280 16.04 -36.26 -14.37
CA ILE A 280 15.05 -36.83 -13.45
C ILE A 280 13.79 -35.96 -13.54
N PRO A 281 12.77 -36.40 -14.28
CA PRO A 281 11.50 -35.69 -14.37
C PRO A 281 10.75 -35.73 -13.03
N LEU A 282 10.10 -34.62 -12.66
CA LEU A 282 9.27 -34.54 -11.49
C LEU A 282 7.80 -34.80 -11.84
N ASP A 283 7.09 -35.54 -10.98
CA ASP A 283 5.65 -35.77 -11.12
C ASP A 283 4.84 -34.54 -10.68
N PRO A 284 4.07 -33.88 -11.61
CA PRO A 284 3.31 -32.68 -11.30
C PRO A 284 2.00 -32.92 -10.55
N THR A 285 1.65 -34.14 -10.15
CA THR A 285 0.35 -34.48 -9.53
C THR A 285 0.04 -33.61 -8.30
N LEU A 286 1.02 -33.26 -7.50
CA LEU A 286 0.85 -32.44 -6.28
C LEU A 286 0.77 -30.93 -6.56
N PHE A 287 1.01 -30.45 -7.80
CA PHE A 287 1.03 -29.04 -8.16
C PHE A 287 0.44 -28.74 -9.55
N ASN A 288 -0.56 -29.51 -9.93
CA ASN A 288 -1.37 -29.25 -11.13
C ASN A 288 -2.32 -28.04 -10.92
N GLN A 289 -2.98 -27.54 -11.99
CA GLN A 289 -3.88 -26.37 -11.94
C GLN A 289 -3.22 -25.15 -11.28
N GLN A 290 -2.02 -24.84 -11.73
CA GLN A 290 -1.18 -23.78 -11.19
C GLN A 290 -1.76 -22.40 -11.42
N TYR A 291 -1.79 -21.60 -10.34
CA TYR A 291 -1.67 -20.16 -10.46
C TYR A 291 -0.18 -19.77 -10.56
N SER A 292 0.64 -20.25 -9.63
CA SER A 292 2.08 -20.00 -9.65
C SER A 292 2.88 -21.12 -8.98
N LEU A 293 4.15 -21.25 -9.42
CA LEU A 293 5.23 -21.91 -8.70
C LEU A 293 6.32 -20.88 -8.41
N THR A 294 6.71 -20.73 -7.15
CA THR A 294 7.65 -19.71 -6.67
C THR A 294 8.67 -20.29 -5.71
N ASP A 295 9.65 -19.47 -5.30
CA ASP A 295 10.58 -19.72 -4.19
C ASP A 295 11.34 -21.03 -4.28
N LEU A 296 11.81 -21.42 -5.50
CA LEU A 296 12.65 -22.56 -5.69
C LEU A 296 13.99 -22.33 -4.97
N SER A 297 14.26 -23.15 -3.95
CA SER A 297 15.43 -23.02 -3.10
C SER A 297 16.01 -24.37 -2.70
N TRP A 298 17.33 -24.49 -2.82
CA TRP A 298 18.05 -25.69 -2.37
C TRP A 298 18.28 -25.71 -0.88
N ARG A 299 18.26 -26.92 -0.31
CA ARG A 299 18.81 -27.17 1.02
C ARG A 299 20.33 -26.99 0.98
N LYS A 300 20.91 -26.47 2.06
CA LYS A 300 22.35 -26.15 2.15
C LYS A 300 23.26 -27.34 1.87
N ASP A 301 22.82 -28.54 2.25
CA ASP A 301 23.56 -29.80 2.01
C ASP A 301 23.21 -30.45 0.65
N SER A 302 22.47 -29.80 -0.21
CA SER A 302 22.07 -30.26 -1.54
C SER A 302 21.25 -31.57 -1.57
N ARG A 303 20.66 -32.00 -0.42
CA ARG A 303 19.83 -33.21 -0.33
C ARG A 303 18.49 -33.10 -1.03
N ALA A 304 17.96 -31.85 -1.12
CA ALA A 304 16.63 -31.58 -1.64
C ALA A 304 16.52 -30.12 -2.07
N PHE A 305 15.49 -29.78 -2.81
CA PHE A 305 15.07 -28.40 -3.06
C PHE A 305 13.59 -28.24 -2.77
N THR A 306 13.19 -27.03 -2.39
CA THR A 306 11.80 -26.68 -2.13
C THR A 306 11.28 -25.74 -3.16
N PHE A 307 9.98 -25.72 -3.37
CA PHE A 307 9.24 -24.72 -4.13
C PHE A 307 7.85 -24.56 -3.56
N GLU A 308 7.21 -23.43 -3.84
CA GLU A 308 5.88 -23.12 -3.34
C GLU A 308 4.87 -23.16 -4.48
N TYR A 309 3.74 -23.79 -4.22
CA TYR A 309 2.64 -23.97 -5.15
C TYR A 309 1.39 -23.25 -4.66
N ASN A 310 0.86 -22.37 -5.50
CA ASN A 310 -0.43 -21.74 -5.33
C ASN A 310 -1.38 -22.27 -6.40
N GLN A 311 -2.47 -22.90 -5.98
CA GLN A 311 -3.48 -23.41 -6.89
C GLN A 311 -4.30 -22.24 -7.48
N ARG A 312 -4.64 -22.31 -8.76
CA ARG A 312 -5.57 -21.35 -9.35
C ARG A 312 -6.95 -21.48 -8.70
N GLY A 313 -7.52 -20.36 -8.25
CA GLY A 313 -8.67 -20.29 -7.37
C GLY A 313 -8.30 -20.01 -5.93
N HIS A 314 -6.98 -20.09 -5.58
CA HIS A 314 -6.38 -19.62 -4.32
C HIS A 314 -6.94 -20.25 -3.04
N GLN A 315 -7.48 -21.47 -3.15
CA GLN A 315 -8.04 -22.25 -2.02
C GLN A 315 -7.09 -23.31 -1.49
N LEU A 316 -5.97 -23.56 -2.20
CA LEU A 316 -4.93 -24.49 -1.81
C LEU A 316 -3.56 -23.90 -2.05
N TYR A 317 -2.71 -23.93 -1.00
CA TYR A 317 -1.31 -23.51 -1.06
C TYR A 317 -0.43 -24.59 -0.44
N ARG A 318 0.71 -24.89 -1.07
CA ARG A 318 1.63 -25.93 -0.60
C ARG A 318 3.08 -25.46 -0.62
N VAL A 319 3.82 -25.87 0.37
CA VAL A 319 5.28 -25.92 0.33
C VAL A 319 5.67 -27.36 0.02
N LEU A 320 6.36 -27.56 -1.09
CA LEU A 320 6.77 -28.86 -1.59
C LEU A 320 8.29 -29.01 -1.48
N GLU A 321 8.77 -30.22 -1.18
CA GLU A 321 10.20 -30.56 -1.20
C GLU A 321 10.42 -31.76 -2.10
N ALA A 322 11.33 -31.60 -3.07
CA ALA A 322 11.77 -32.66 -3.97
C ALA A 322 13.11 -33.24 -3.52
N ASP A 323 13.20 -34.54 -3.38
CA ASP A 323 14.43 -35.28 -3.07
C ASP A 323 15.40 -35.16 -4.27
N ALA A 324 16.62 -34.72 -4.00
CA ALA A 324 17.61 -34.42 -5.03
C ALA A 324 18.29 -35.65 -5.65
N THR A 325 17.91 -36.86 -5.25
CA THR A 325 18.43 -38.12 -5.79
C THR A 325 17.38 -38.84 -6.63
N THR A 326 16.15 -38.84 -6.16
CA THR A 326 15.03 -39.60 -6.74
C THR A 326 14.02 -38.75 -7.48
N GLY A 327 13.94 -37.44 -7.21
CA GLY A 327 12.90 -36.54 -7.70
C GLY A 327 11.54 -36.74 -6.95
N ALA A 328 11.48 -37.60 -5.94
CA ALA A 328 10.26 -37.82 -5.16
C ALA A 328 9.82 -36.54 -4.42
N ILE A 329 8.55 -36.17 -4.53
CA ILE A 329 8.03 -34.94 -3.96
C ILE A 329 7.19 -35.26 -2.73
N LYS A 330 7.40 -34.51 -1.66
CA LYS A 330 6.56 -34.53 -0.45
C LYS A 330 6.02 -33.14 -0.13
N VAL A 331 4.89 -33.12 0.59
CA VAL A 331 4.27 -31.90 1.10
C VAL A 331 4.87 -31.57 2.48
N LEU A 332 5.45 -30.39 2.63
CA LEU A 332 5.94 -29.89 3.93
C LEU A 332 4.90 -29.06 4.67
N VAL A 333 4.14 -28.25 3.92
CA VAL A 333 3.02 -27.46 4.42
C VAL A 333 1.89 -27.53 3.43
N GLU A 334 0.68 -27.75 3.94
CA GLU A 334 -0.55 -27.64 3.14
C GLU A 334 -1.50 -26.69 3.85
N GLU A 335 -1.89 -25.63 3.16
CA GLU A 335 -2.90 -24.67 3.60
C GLU A 335 -4.12 -24.77 2.71
N LYS A 336 -5.31 -24.90 3.32
CA LYS A 336 -6.59 -24.98 2.63
C LYS A 336 -7.57 -23.96 3.17
N SER A 337 -8.40 -23.40 2.29
CA SER A 337 -9.49 -22.51 2.67
C SER A 337 -10.75 -22.80 1.85
N LEU A 338 -11.90 -22.62 2.45
CA LEU A 338 -13.19 -22.69 1.75
C LEU A 338 -13.44 -21.42 0.90
N THR A 339 -12.75 -20.34 1.22
CA THR A 339 -12.79 -19.06 0.52
C THR A 339 -11.50 -18.84 -0.25
N PHE A 340 -10.59 -18.08 0.26
CA PHE A 340 -9.27 -17.81 -0.31
C PHE A 340 -8.17 -17.88 0.77
N ILE A 341 -6.95 -18.08 0.33
CA ILE A 341 -5.75 -17.92 1.13
C ILE A 341 -5.15 -16.55 0.79
N ASP A 342 -4.93 -15.71 1.79
CA ASP A 342 -4.32 -14.40 1.60
C ASP A 342 -2.79 -14.52 1.52
N TYR A 343 -2.31 -15.06 0.40
CA TYR A 343 -0.88 -15.23 0.13
C TYR A 343 -0.17 -13.90 -0.18
N SER A 344 -0.90 -12.87 -0.58
CA SER A 344 -0.33 -11.59 -1.01
C SER A 344 0.03 -10.65 0.14
N SER A 345 -0.59 -10.82 1.32
CA SER A 345 -0.38 -9.91 2.46
C SER A 345 -0.12 -10.59 3.81
N LYS A 346 -0.43 -11.88 3.96
CA LYS A 346 -0.32 -12.61 5.24
C LYS A 346 0.64 -13.79 5.22
N GLN A 347 1.09 -14.23 4.06
CA GLN A 347 2.01 -15.35 3.95
C GLN A 347 3.32 -15.04 4.66
N TYR A 348 3.77 -15.99 5.46
CA TYR A 348 5.10 -15.99 6.05
C TYR A 348 5.62 -17.41 6.19
N ARG A 349 6.86 -17.64 5.73
CA ARG A 349 7.60 -18.88 5.89
C ARG A 349 9.00 -18.58 6.39
N TYR A 350 9.47 -19.38 7.34
CA TYR A 350 10.86 -19.35 7.76
C TYR A 350 11.35 -20.78 8.04
N ASP A 351 12.39 -21.18 7.34
CA ASP A 351 12.99 -22.53 7.45
C ASP A 351 14.09 -22.52 8.51
N VAL A 352 13.77 -23.01 9.70
CA VAL A 352 14.68 -23.12 10.85
C VAL A 352 15.67 -24.25 10.61
N ASN A 353 16.96 -24.02 10.88
CA ASN A 353 18.01 -25.03 10.75
C ASN A 353 17.98 -25.77 9.41
N ASP A 354 17.95 -25.01 8.29
CA ASP A 354 17.88 -25.56 6.93
C ASP A 354 16.67 -26.48 6.71
N GLY A 355 15.51 -26.07 7.27
CA GLY A 355 14.22 -26.74 7.09
C GLY A 355 13.99 -27.95 7.98
N LYS A 356 14.73 -28.12 9.10
CA LYS A 356 14.38 -29.11 10.14
C LYS A 356 13.04 -28.79 10.78
N GLU A 357 12.73 -27.51 10.94
CA GLU A 357 11.44 -27.00 11.35
C GLU A 357 11.04 -25.86 10.41
N ILE A 358 9.74 -25.57 10.30
CA ILE A 358 9.23 -24.48 9.49
C ILE A 358 8.27 -23.66 10.33
N ILE A 359 8.50 -22.34 10.40
CA ILE A 359 7.53 -21.39 10.94
C ILE A 359 6.65 -20.92 9.79
N TRP A 360 5.34 -21.07 9.94
CA TRP A 360 4.35 -20.77 8.92
C TRP A 360 3.21 -19.93 9.46
N ALA A 361 2.78 -18.89 8.72
CA ALA A 361 1.59 -18.12 9.04
C ALA A 361 0.34 -18.76 8.44
N SER A 362 -0.73 -18.87 9.22
CA SER A 362 -1.98 -19.50 8.81
C SER A 362 -3.19 -18.87 9.48
N GLU A 363 -4.31 -18.79 8.75
CA GLU A 363 -5.62 -18.35 9.26
C GLU A 363 -6.54 -19.53 9.62
N ARG A 364 -6.02 -20.73 9.81
CA ARG A 364 -6.81 -21.98 10.00
C ARG A 364 -7.71 -22.01 11.23
N ASP A 365 -7.40 -21.20 12.25
CA ASP A 365 -8.22 -21.04 13.46
C ASP A 365 -9.12 -19.79 13.43
N GLY A 366 -9.21 -19.11 12.27
CA GLY A 366 -10.00 -17.91 12.08
C GLY A 366 -9.23 -16.59 12.29
N TRP A 367 -7.94 -16.65 12.65
CA TRP A 367 -7.06 -15.51 12.87
C TRP A 367 -5.67 -15.79 12.29
N ASN A 368 -4.96 -14.75 11.86
CA ASN A 368 -3.61 -14.94 11.33
C ASN A 368 -2.60 -15.20 12.44
N HIS A 369 -2.13 -16.45 12.54
CA HIS A 369 -1.21 -16.90 13.58
C HIS A 369 -0.03 -17.68 13.02
N LEU A 370 1.04 -17.81 13.85
CA LEU A 370 2.23 -18.59 13.53
C LEU A 370 2.10 -20.01 14.07
N TYR A 371 2.55 -20.97 13.26
CA TYR A 371 2.58 -22.40 13.55
C TYR A 371 3.99 -22.94 13.31
N LEU A 372 4.42 -23.87 14.16
CA LEU A 372 5.68 -24.60 14.00
C LEU A 372 5.39 -25.97 13.39
N TYR A 373 6.05 -26.27 12.28
CA TYR A 373 5.98 -27.55 11.60
C TYR A 373 7.26 -28.34 11.77
N ASP A 374 7.16 -29.67 11.81
CA ASP A 374 8.28 -30.58 11.60
C ASP A 374 8.61 -30.63 10.10
N GLY A 375 9.79 -30.18 9.71
CA GLY A 375 10.20 -30.09 8.30
C GLY A 375 10.52 -31.43 7.65
N LYS A 376 10.57 -32.54 8.41
CA LYS A 376 10.75 -33.89 7.88
C LYS A 376 9.40 -34.56 7.57
N THR A 377 8.46 -34.46 8.50
CA THR A 377 7.15 -35.13 8.40
C THR A 377 6.04 -34.26 7.82
N GLY A 378 6.20 -32.94 7.80
CA GLY A 378 5.16 -31.98 7.40
C GLY A 378 4.03 -31.85 8.43
N GLN A 379 4.21 -32.37 9.65
CA GLN A 379 3.21 -32.29 10.71
C GLN A 379 3.37 -30.99 11.53
N VAL A 380 2.24 -30.41 11.93
CA VAL A 380 2.23 -29.29 12.89
C VAL A 380 2.73 -29.81 14.24
N LYS A 381 3.78 -29.20 14.77
CA LYS A 381 4.28 -29.47 16.13
C LYS A 381 3.45 -28.74 17.18
N ASN A 382 3.21 -27.45 16.97
CA ASN A 382 2.39 -26.62 17.84
C ASN A 382 2.00 -25.31 17.13
N GLN A 383 0.97 -24.68 17.67
CA GLN A 383 0.62 -23.29 17.38
C GLN A 383 1.47 -22.37 18.28
N ILE A 384 2.22 -21.43 17.65
CA ILE A 384 3.12 -20.50 18.37
C ILE A 384 2.33 -19.34 18.95
N THR A 385 1.48 -18.69 18.14
CA THR A 385 0.61 -17.58 18.58
C THR A 385 -0.85 -18.00 18.50
N LYS A 386 -1.69 -17.51 19.42
CA LYS A 386 -3.12 -17.88 19.47
C LYS A 386 -3.97 -16.81 20.13
N GLY A 387 -5.26 -16.80 19.81
CA GLY A 387 -6.26 -15.87 20.39
C GLY A 387 -7.03 -15.09 19.32
N GLU A 388 -7.95 -14.24 19.76
CA GLU A 388 -8.79 -13.41 18.86
C GLU A 388 -8.07 -12.12 18.43
N TRP A 389 -6.91 -12.26 17.80
CA TRP A 389 -6.05 -11.18 17.32
C TRP A 389 -5.19 -11.68 16.17
N VAL A 390 -4.42 -10.81 15.51
CA VAL A 390 -3.64 -11.17 14.32
C VAL A 390 -2.16 -10.84 14.46
N VAL A 391 -1.30 -11.75 14.00
CA VAL A 391 0.09 -11.44 13.65
C VAL A 391 0.07 -10.63 12.34
N ARG A 392 0.77 -9.52 12.33
CA ARG A 392 0.84 -8.60 11.19
C ARG A 392 2.11 -8.78 10.36
N ASN A 393 3.24 -8.94 11.05
CA ASN A 393 4.51 -9.29 10.41
C ASN A 393 5.49 -9.85 11.45
N VAL A 394 6.39 -10.70 11.00
CA VAL A 394 7.54 -11.19 11.78
C VAL A 394 8.72 -10.25 11.57
N VAL A 395 9.31 -9.78 12.67
CA VAL A 395 10.45 -8.86 12.67
C VAL A 395 11.78 -9.63 12.70
N LYS A 396 11.87 -10.66 13.55
CA LYS A 396 13.07 -11.48 13.71
C LYS A 396 12.70 -12.89 14.15
N VAL A 397 13.39 -13.88 13.60
CA VAL A 397 13.48 -15.23 14.14
C VAL A 397 14.90 -15.42 14.69
N ASP A 398 15.02 -15.74 15.95
CA ASP A 398 16.28 -16.10 16.59
C ASP A 398 16.32 -17.63 16.79
N GLU A 399 17.01 -18.31 15.86
CA GLU A 399 17.11 -19.78 15.89
C GLU A 399 17.85 -20.29 17.12
N LYS A 400 18.88 -19.57 17.61
CA LYS A 400 19.68 -19.96 18.75
C LYS A 400 18.90 -19.82 20.04
N ALA A 401 18.23 -18.71 20.24
CA ALA A 401 17.38 -18.46 21.40
C ALA A 401 15.99 -19.12 21.28
N ARG A 402 15.64 -19.62 20.09
CA ARG A 402 14.30 -20.14 19.73
C ARG A 402 13.18 -19.14 20.06
N THR A 403 13.35 -17.90 19.65
CA THR A 403 12.37 -16.83 19.90
C THR A 403 12.03 -16.07 18.62
N ILE A 404 10.85 -15.45 18.61
CA ILE A 404 10.33 -14.65 17.52
C ILE A 404 9.96 -13.27 18.05
N ILE A 405 10.44 -12.21 17.40
CA ILE A 405 9.92 -10.86 17.56
C ILE A 405 8.97 -10.59 16.41
N PHE A 406 7.77 -10.11 16.71
CA PHE A 406 6.74 -9.86 15.71
C PHE A 406 5.87 -8.65 16.07
N ALA A 407 5.21 -8.07 15.08
CA ALA A 407 4.14 -7.10 15.28
C ALA A 407 2.79 -7.81 15.19
N GLY A 408 1.89 -7.49 16.10
CA GLY A 408 0.51 -7.97 16.13
C GLY A 408 -0.47 -6.84 16.39
N SER A 409 -1.75 -7.08 16.14
CA SER A 409 -2.82 -6.11 16.40
C SER A 409 -4.11 -6.80 16.85
N GLY A 410 -4.92 -6.08 17.65
CA GLY A 410 -6.21 -6.56 18.16
C GLY A 410 -6.14 -7.36 19.46
N ARG A 411 -4.96 -7.56 20.07
CA ARG A 411 -4.79 -8.31 21.30
C ARG A 411 -5.22 -7.53 22.54
N GLU A 412 -5.00 -6.23 22.56
CA GLU A 412 -5.25 -5.41 23.73
C GLU A 412 -6.73 -4.97 23.77
N SER A 413 -7.44 -5.41 24.81
CA SER A 413 -8.87 -5.12 24.98
C SER A 413 -9.12 -3.62 25.13
N GLY A 414 -10.22 -3.12 24.52
CA GLY A 414 -10.62 -1.71 24.60
C GLY A 414 -9.80 -0.76 23.72
N GLN A 415 -8.84 -1.27 22.96
CA GLN A 415 -8.10 -0.48 21.96
C GLN A 415 -8.66 -0.69 20.56
N ASP A 416 -8.30 0.21 19.64
CA ASP A 416 -8.56 0.02 18.21
C ASP A 416 -7.81 -1.24 17.73
N PRO A 417 -8.51 -2.27 17.22
CA PRO A 417 -7.92 -3.56 16.89
C PRO A 417 -6.94 -3.52 15.71
N TYR A 418 -6.72 -2.39 15.10
CA TYR A 418 -5.74 -2.21 14.03
C TYR A 418 -4.40 -1.65 14.53
N LEU A 419 -4.32 -1.16 15.78
CA LEU A 419 -3.09 -0.61 16.34
C LEU A 419 -2.04 -1.71 16.49
N LEU A 420 -0.85 -1.45 15.93
CA LEU A 420 0.27 -2.38 15.99
C LEU A 420 0.99 -2.29 17.34
N GLN A 421 1.24 -3.44 17.94
CA GLN A 421 2.09 -3.64 19.10
C GLN A 421 3.19 -4.62 18.76
N TYR A 422 4.34 -4.51 19.42
CA TYR A 422 5.45 -5.46 19.26
C TYR A 422 5.47 -6.46 20.41
N TYR A 423 5.76 -7.72 20.06
CA TYR A 423 5.78 -8.85 20.98
C TYR A 423 6.99 -9.73 20.74
N LYS A 424 7.38 -10.47 21.78
CA LYS A 424 8.37 -11.56 21.72
C LYS A 424 7.74 -12.83 22.25
N ILE A 425 7.99 -13.99 21.63
CA ILE A 425 7.47 -15.30 22.02
C ILE A 425 8.52 -16.39 21.72
N ASP A 426 8.51 -17.51 22.44
CA ASP A 426 9.31 -18.68 22.07
C ASP A 426 8.60 -19.54 20.99
N PHE A 427 9.35 -20.46 20.39
CA PHE A 427 8.81 -21.35 19.34
C PHE A 427 7.74 -22.32 19.88
N GLU A 428 7.74 -22.59 21.16
CA GLU A 428 6.80 -23.46 21.85
C GLU A 428 5.48 -22.75 22.19
N GLY A 429 5.38 -21.46 21.84
CA GLY A 429 4.19 -20.64 22.08
C GLY A 429 4.02 -20.21 23.54
N LYS A 430 5.13 -20.20 24.29
CA LYS A 430 5.18 -19.77 25.68
C LYS A 430 5.91 -18.43 25.82
N HIS A 431 5.85 -17.86 27.03
CA HIS A 431 6.57 -16.63 27.39
C HIS A 431 6.27 -15.44 26.45
N LEU A 432 5.00 -15.32 26.01
CA LEU A 432 4.57 -14.15 25.23
C LEU A 432 4.76 -12.88 26.06
N GLN A 433 5.65 -12.02 25.61
CA GLN A 433 6.01 -10.74 26.22
C GLN A 433 5.63 -9.60 25.30
N ALA A 434 4.91 -8.58 25.80
CA ALA A 434 4.73 -7.32 25.10
C ALA A 434 6.03 -6.48 25.21
N LEU A 435 6.53 -6.01 24.07
CA LEU A 435 7.66 -5.08 23.99
C LEU A 435 7.18 -3.61 23.93
N THR A 436 5.91 -3.41 23.56
CA THR A 436 5.20 -2.12 23.61
C THR A 436 3.84 -2.31 24.26
N SER A 437 3.26 -1.28 24.84
CA SER A 437 1.99 -1.39 25.60
C SER A 437 1.13 -0.14 25.57
N ASP A 438 1.63 0.97 25.00
CA ASP A 438 0.86 2.21 24.93
C ASP A 438 -0.33 2.03 23.98
N ASN A 439 -1.50 2.62 24.31
CA ASN A 439 -2.69 2.60 23.45
C ASN A 439 -2.45 3.50 22.21
N ALA A 440 -1.63 3.02 21.29
CA ALA A 440 -1.22 3.75 20.10
C ALA A 440 -0.75 2.79 18.99
N GLN A 441 -0.63 3.33 17.78
CA GLN A 441 0.07 2.70 16.66
C GLN A 441 1.57 2.82 16.89
N HIS A 442 2.28 1.70 17.00
CA HIS A 442 3.73 1.66 17.18
C HIS A 442 4.46 1.44 15.85
N THR A 443 5.61 2.09 15.72
CA THR A 443 6.55 1.92 14.61
C THR A 443 7.94 1.73 15.18
N GLY A 444 8.34 0.47 15.32
CA GLY A 444 9.65 0.06 15.81
C GLY A 444 10.71 0.01 14.71
N LYS A 445 11.89 0.58 14.98
CA LYS A 445 13.09 0.42 14.15
C LYS A 445 14.18 -0.19 15.02
N PHE A 446 14.54 -1.44 14.73
CA PHE A 446 15.47 -2.24 15.55
C PHE A 446 16.93 -2.01 15.13
N SER A 447 17.85 -2.03 16.10
CA SER A 447 19.28 -2.15 15.84
C SER A 447 19.60 -3.49 15.15
N ASN A 448 20.72 -3.57 14.45
CA ASN A 448 21.05 -4.76 13.64
C ASN A 448 21.16 -6.04 14.49
N ASP A 449 21.55 -5.92 15.73
CA ASP A 449 21.66 -7.03 16.70
C ASP A 449 20.40 -7.22 17.56
N TYR A 450 19.40 -6.31 17.42
CA TYR A 450 18.13 -6.29 18.16
C TYR A 450 18.27 -6.07 19.68
N GLN A 451 19.39 -5.48 20.14
CA GLN A 451 19.55 -5.09 21.55
C GLN A 451 18.76 -3.85 21.91
N TYR A 452 18.53 -2.98 20.93
CA TYR A 452 17.75 -1.75 21.07
C TYR A 452 16.78 -1.57 19.92
N PHE A 453 15.74 -0.79 20.16
CA PHE A 453 14.91 -0.24 19.08
C PHE A 453 14.37 1.13 19.45
N THR A 454 14.23 1.98 18.44
CA THR A 454 13.43 3.19 18.58
C THR A 454 11.97 2.85 18.33
N ASP A 455 11.10 3.35 19.18
CA ASP A 455 9.66 3.16 19.10
C ASP A 455 9.00 4.51 18.98
N THR A 456 8.44 4.80 17.79
CA THR A 456 7.58 5.98 17.58
C THR A 456 6.14 5.52 17.67
N TYR A 457 5.38 6.06 18.61
CA TYR A 457 3.99 5.72 18.79
C TYR A 457 3.07 6.94 18.77
N SER A 458 1.91 6.79 18.14
CA SER A 458 0.91 7.86 17.97
C SER A 458 -0.45 7.28 17.62
N ARG A 459 -1.49 8.10 17.67
CA ARG A 459 -2.78 7.84 17.03
C ARG A 459 -3.14 9.05 16.16
N VAL A 460 -4.15 8.94 15.34
CA VAL A 460 -4.65 10.10 14.57
C VAL A 460 -5.06 11.27 15.47
N ASP A 461 -5.46 10.96 16.72
CA ASP A 461 -5.87 11.88 17.79
C ASP A 461 -4.81 12.05 18.89
N MET A 462 -3.58 11.62 18.67
CA MET A 462 -2.47 11.70 19.61
C MET A 462 -1.16 11.99 18.88
N PRO A 463 -0.47 13.13 19.16
CA PRO A 463 0.80 13.45 18.56
C PRO A 463 1.89 12.38 18.80
N PRO A 464 2.88 12.25 17.90
CA PRO A 464 3.95 11.26 18.05
C PRO A 464 4.82 11.48 19.29
N VAL A 465 5.12 10.36 19.96
CA VAL A 465 6.17 10.25 20.97
C VAL A 465 7.17 9.20 20.47
N THR A 466 8.45 9.51 20.57
CA THR A 466 9.53 8.58 20.19
C THR A 466 10.42 8.31 21.39
N VAL A 467 10.60 7.01 21.68
CA VAL A 467 11.45 6.52 22.76
C VAL A 467 12.49 5.53 22.24
N LEU A 468 13.57 5.37 22.96
CA LEU A 468 14.51 4.28 22.82
C LEU A 468 14.15 3.19 23.82
N ARG A 469 14.00 1.94 23.34
CA ARG A 469 13.74 0.76 24.18
C ARG A 469 14.89 -0.25 24.06
N ASP A 470 15.08 -1.04 25.12
CA ASP A 470 15.97 -2.21 25.09
C ASP A 470 15.25 -3.43 24.48
N ALA A 471 15.98 -4.55 24.34
CA ALA A 471 15.48 -5.83 23.77
C ALA A 471 14.29 -6.44 24.52
N ASN A 472 13.99 -5.95 25.73
CA ASN A 472 12.87 -6.40 26.56
C ASN A 472 11.69 -5.41 26.54
N GLY A 473 11.79 -4.35 25.74
CA GLY A 473 10.76 -3.32 25.61
C GLY A 473 10.80 -2.23 26.69
N LYS A 474 11.76 -2.28 27.63
CA LYS A 474 11.92 -1.23 28.65
C LYS A 474 12.39 0.07 28.00
N VAL A 475 11.73 1.17 28.33
CA VAL A 475 12.18 2.51 27.91
C VAL A 475 13.52 2.85 28.55
N VAL A 476 14.52 3.10 27.71
CA VAL A 476 15.87 3.50 28.10
C VAL A 476 15.98 5.03 28.15
N MET A 477 15.32 5.71 27.19
CA MET A 477 15.40 7.15 27.03
C MET A 477 14.20 7.66 26.21
N GLU A 478 13.62 8.78 26.60
CA GLU A 478 12.73 9.56 25.73
C GLU A 478 13.58 10.33 24.70
N LEU A 479 13.25 10.17 23.44
CA LEU A 479 13.97 10.84 22.34
C LEU A 479 13.28 12.14 21.95
N GLU A 480 12.00 12.05 21.55
CA GLU A 480 11.24 13.19 21.07
C GLU A 480 9.77 13.11 21.48
N LYS A 481 9.17 14.27 21.68
CA LYS A 481 7.74 14.45 21.84
C LYS A 481 7.29 15.55 20.88
N ALA A 482 6.46 15.18 19.92
CA ALA A 482 6.06 16.10 18.86
C ALA A 482 5.24 17.27 19.41
N ASP A 483 5.54 18.49 18.93
CA ASP A 483 4.82 19.72 19.22
C ASP A 483 3.94 20.10 18.02
N ILE A 484 2.63 20.21 18.26
CA ILE A 484 1.61 20.57 17.28
C ILE A 484 1.02 21.97 17.51
N ASN A 485 1.53 22.76 18.46
CA ASN A 485 0.93 24.05 18.82
C ASN A 485 0.83 24.99 17.62
N VAL A 486 1.91 25.12 16.84
CA VAL A 486 1.93 25.98 15.65
C VAL A 486 1.03 25.44 14.54
N LEU A 487 0.93 24.11 14.42
CA LEU A 487 0.02 23.45 13.52
C LEU A 487 -1.45 23.77 13.88
N GLN A 488 -1.82 23.66 15.16
CA GLN A 488 -3.15 24.01 15.64
C GLN A 488 -3.50 25.50 15.50
N GLN A 489 -2.51 26.39 15.76
CA GLN A 489 -2.67 27.84 15.52
C GLN A 489 -2.94 28.18 14.06
N SER A 490 -2.58 27.31 13.12
CA SER A 490 -2.92 27.44 11.71
C SER A 490 -4.36 27.01 11.38
N GLY A 491 -5.18 26.71 12.38
CA GLY A 491 -6.56 26.21 12.19
C GLY A 491 -6.64 24.68 12.00
N TRP A 492 -5.50 23.97 11.98
CA TRP A 492 -5.52 22.51 11.87
C TRP A 492 -6.27 21.88 13.05
N ARG A 493 -7.14 20.94 12.75
CA ARG A 493 -7.92 20.22 13.74
C ARG A 493 -7.56 18.73 13.71
N MET A 494 -7.43 18.16 14.89
CA MET A 494 -7.21 16.73 15.06
C MET A 494 -8.41 15.94 14.54
N PRO A 495 -8.19 14.90 13.69
CA PRO A 495 -9.26 14.00 13.32
C PRO A 495 -9.89 13.34 14.53
N GLU A 496 -11.15 13.00 14.44
CA GLU A 496 -11.85 12.27 15.49
C GLU A 496 -11.93 10.79 15.14
N VAL A 497 -11.53 9.93 16.06
CA VAL A 497 -11.71 8.48 15.97
C VAL A 497 -13.11 8.13 16.45
N PHE A 498 -13.83 7.33 15.67
CA PHE A 498 -15.15 6.85 16.02
C PHE A 498 -15.31 5.37 15.67
N SER A 499 -16.01 4.63 16.52
CA SER A 499 -16.39 3.25 16.26
C SER A 499 -17.88 3.03 16.48
N ALA A 500 -18.46 2.12 15.70
CA ALA A 500 -19.85 1.70 15.81
C ALA A 500 -19.98 0.22 15.48
N LYS A 501 -21.07 -0.42 15.91
CA LYS A 501 -21.33 -1.82 15.58
C LYS A 501 -21.65 -1.99 14.09
N GLY A 502 -21.04 -3.00 13.48
CA GLY A 502 -21.27 -3.40 12.11
C GLY A 502 -22.58 -4.16 11.92
N ARG A 503 -22.75 -4.73 10.73
CA ARG A 503 -23.96 -5.45 10.28
C ARG A 503 -24.36 -6.63 11.15
N ASP A 504 -23.43 -7.24 11.86
CA ASP A 504 -23.63 -8.36 12.77
C ASP A 504 -24.07 -7.93 14.20
N GLY A 505 -24.12 -6.61 14.45
CA GLY A 505 -24.45 -6.04 15.75
C GLY A 505 -23.40 -6.27 16.85
N LYS A 506 -22.25 -6.84 16.53
CA LYS A 506 -21.20 -7.27 17.48
C LYS A 506 -19.86 -6.63 17.17
N THR A 507 -19.40 -6.73 15.93
CA THR A 507 -18.08 -6.27 15.49
C THR A 507 -18.00 -4.76 15.46
N ASP A 508 -16.97 -4.20 16.10
CA ASP A 508 -16.71 -2.77 16.03
C ASP A 508 -16.05 -2.40 14.69
N ILE A 509 -16.69 -1.49 13.97
CA ILE A 509 -16.23 -0.87 12.74
C ILE A 509 -15.58 0.46 13.12
N TRP A 510 -14.36 0.67 12.67
CA TRP A 510 -13.56 1.83 13.03
C TRP A 510 -13.38 2.78 11.87
N GLY A 511 -13.44 4.06 12.14
CA GLY A 511 -13.28 5.12 11.16
C GLY A 511 -12.82 6.42 11.80
N ILE A 512 -12.56 7.41 10.94
CA ILE A 512 -12.19 8.77 11.34
C ILE A 512 -13.11 9.81 10.69
N LEU A 513 -13.29 10.95 11.39
CA LEU A 513 -13.96 12.13 10.87
C LEU A 513 -12.96 13.29 10.79
N ILE A 514 -12.99 14.03 9.70
CA ILE A 514 -12.22 15.25 9.48
C ILE A 514 -13.17 16.42 9.30
N ARG A 515 -12.95 17.47 10.11
CA ARG A 515 -13.74 18.70 10.12
C ARG A 515 -12.94 19.83 9.45
N PRO A 516 -13.59 20.81 8.82
CA PRO A 516 -12.92 22.01 8.32
C PRO A 516 -12.31 22.84 9.45
N SER A 517 -11.33 23.68 9.14
CA SER A 517 -10.68 24.58 10.10
C SER A 517 -11.66 25.56 10.74
N ASN A 518 -12.64 26.03 9.97
CA ASN A 518 -13.72 26.94 10.38
C ASN A 518 -14.99 26.21 10.85
N PHE A 519 -14.86 24.97 11.35
CA PHE A 519 -15.98 24.16 11.80
C PHE A 519 -16.83 24.86 12.85
N ASP A 520 -18.16 24.81 12.65
CA ASP A 520 -19.18 25.35 13.54
C ASP A 520 -20.24 24.28 13.81
N ALA A 521 -20.35 23.80 15.03
CA ALA A 521 -21.27 22.73 15.43
C ALA A 521 -22.76 23.08 15.29
N SER A 522 -23.10 24.36 15.13
CA SER A 522 -24.48 24.81 14.90
C SER A 522 -24.94 24.63 13.44
N ARG A 523 -24.04 24.35 12.52
CA ARG A 523 -24.31 24.14 11.10
C ARG A 523 -24.47 22.66 10.77
N GLN A 524 -25.11 22.38 9.64
CA GLN A 524 -25.15 21.04 9.07
C GLN A 524 -24.20 20.94 7.89
N TYR A 525 -23.47 19.82 7.83
CA TYR A 525 -22.46 19.54 6.82
C TYR A 525 -22.82 18.28 6.04
N PRO A 526 -22.85 18.31 4.70
CA PRO A 526 -22.87 17.09 3.91
C PRO A 526 -21.66 16.22 4.27
N VAL A 527 -21.84 14.91 4.19
CA VAL A 527 -20.77 13.94 4.50
C VAL A 527 -20.16 13.43 3.20
N ILE A 528 -18.85 13.40 3.10
CA ILE A 528 -18.13 12.76 1.99
C ILE A 528 -17.28 11.62 2.55
N GLU A 529 -17.49 10.41 2.03
CA GLU A 529 -16.65 9.27 2.34
C GLU A 529 -15.49 9.15 1.35
N TYR A 530 -14.25 9.12 1.85
CA TYR A 530 -13.11 8.62 1.10
C TYR A 530 -13.06 7.11 1.26
N ILE A 531 -13.28 6.36 0.18
CA ILE A 531 -13.31 4.90 0.22
C ILE A 531 -12.10 4.29 -0.47
N TYR A 532 -11.54 3.28 0.18
CA TYR A 532 -10.77 2.23 -0.43
C TYR A 532 -11.10 0.94 0.33
N ALA A 533 -11.73 -0.01 -0.37
CA ALA A 533 -12.17 -1.28 0.24
C ALA A 533 -11.53 -2.48 -0.46
N GLY A 534 -10.30 -2.33 -0.95
CA GLY A 534 -9.53 -3.45 -1.49
C GLY A 534 -9.24 -4.49 -0.40
N PRO A 535 -9.48 -5.78 -0.64
CA PRO A 535 -9.34 -6.81 0.38
C PRO A 535 -7.91 -7.02 0.91
N HIS A 536 -6.89 -6.54 0.19
CA HIS A 536 -5.47 -6.76 0.53
C HIS A 536 -4.96 -5.99 1.75
N SER A 537 -5.72 -5.02 2.30
CA SER A 537 -5.29 -4.24 3.46
C SER A 537 -6.46 -3.63 4.23
N SER A 538 -6.15 -2.85 5.26
CA SER A 538 -7.01 -1.87 5.93
C SER A 538 -6.47 -0.47 5.64
N PHE A 539 -7.32 0.55 5.59
CA PHE A 539 -6.98 1.83 4.96
C PHE A 539 -7.20 3.06 5.84
N VAL A 540 -7.98 2.96 6.90
CA VAL A 540 -8.16 4.04 7.87
C VAL A 540 -6.81 4.34 8.54
N PRO A 541 -6.30 5.58 8.48
CA PRO A 541 -5.07 5.96 9.17
C PRO A 541 -5.14 5.66 10.67
N LYS A 542 -4.06 5.14 11.24
CA LYS A 542 -3.96 4.81 12.65
C LYS A 542 -2.93 5.66 13.39
N ALA A 543 -1.92 6.16 12.68
CA ALA A 543 -0.91 7.05 13.21
C ALA A 543 -1.22 8.52 12.91
N PHE A 544 -0.67 9.41 13.72
CA PHE A 544 -0.76 10.85 13.52
C PHE A 544 -0.13 11.27 12.19
N GLN A 545 -0.82 12.15 11.48
CA GLN A 545 -0.33 12.81 10.26
C GLN A 545 -0.82 14.27 10.25
N ALA A 546 0.01 15.19 9.80
CA ALA A 546 -0.41 16.58 9.59
C ALA A 546 -1.35 16.72 8.37
N SER A 547 -1.25 15.81 7.39
CA SER A 547 -2.12 15.75 6.21
C SER A 547 -2.61 14.33 5.95
N TYR A 548 -3.89 14.19 5.64
CA TYR A 548 -4.59 12.93 5.41
C TYR A 548 -5.08 12.84 3.96
N ARG A 549 -4.16 12.68 3.01
CA ARG A 549 -4.45 12.40 1.57
C ARG A 549 -5.51 13.30 0.93
N GLY A 550 -5.46 14.62 1.17
CA GLY A 550 -6.37 15.59 0.59
C GLY A 550 -7.77 15.62 1.22
N MET A 551 -8.04 14.84 2.28
CA MET A 551 -9.33 14.86 2.97
C MET A 551 -9.59 16.20 3.67
N GLN A 552 -8.55 16.83 4.23
CA GLN A 552 -8.68 18.12 4.90
C GLN A 552 -9.02 19.22 3.88
N GLU A 553 -8.32 19.23 2.75
CA GLU A 553 -8.58 20.19 1.66
C GLU A 553 -10.02 20.11 1.17
N LEU A 554 -10.57 18.89 1.10
CA LEU A 554 -11.98 18.69 0.75
C LEU A 554 -12.92 19.16 1.88
N ALA A 555 -12.55 18.93 3.15
CA ALA A 555 -13.33 19.42 4.29
C ALA A 555 -13.39 20.95 4.32
N GLU A 556 -12.32 21.67 3.94
CA GLU A 556 -12.27 23.12 3.91
C GLU A 556 -13.34 23.75 2.99
N LEU A 557 -13.90 22.98 2.05
CA LEU A 557 -15.01 23.42 1.19
C LEU A 557 -16.38 23.38 1.90
N GLY A 558 -16.44 22.93 3.15
CA GLY A 558 -17.66 22.87 3.94
C GLY A 558 -18.27 21.48 4.04
N PHE A 559 -17.46 20.45 4.03
CA PHE A 559 -17.87 19.06 4.22
C PHE A 559 -17.31 18.48 5.53
N ILE A 560 -17.94 17.42 6.02
CA ILE A 560 -17.27 16.47 6.92
C ILE A 560 -16.78 15.30 6.06
N VAL A 561 -15.48 15.00 6.13
CA VAL A 561 -14.90 13.90 5.37
C VAL A 561 -14.65 12.73 6.30
N VAL A 562 -15.09 11.54 5.92
CA VAL A 562 -14.93 10.31 6.71
C VAL A 562 -14.15 9.25 5.93
N GLN A 563 -13.45 8.39 6.67
CA GLN A 563 -12.85 7.17 6.14
C GLN A 563 -13.11 6.03 7.11
N ILE A 564 -13.56 4.88 6.59
CA ILE A 564 -14.08 3.77 7.39
C ILE A 564 -13.51 2.47 6.84
N ASP A 565 -13.15 1.49 7.69
CA ASP A 565 -12.83 0.11 7.30
C ASP A 565 -14.01 -0.81 7.65
N GLY A 566 -14.81 -1.18 6.65
CA GLY A 566 -15.91 -2.14 6.78
C GLY A 566 -15.46 -3.59 6.60
N MET A 567 -16.35 -4.54 6.86
CA MET A 567 -16.11 -5.97 6.62
C MET A 567 -15.74 -6.22 5.15
N GLY A 568 -14.86 -7.18 4.91
CA GLY A 568 -14.26 -7.47 3.61
C GLY A 568 -12.87 -6.86 3.41
N THR A 569 -12.43 -5.92 4.28
CA THR A 569 -11.03 -5.48 4.36
C THR A 569 -10.20 -6.42 5.25
N SER A 570 -8.85 -6.33 5.16
CA SER A 570 -7.93 -7.23 5.86
C SER A 570 -7.64 -6.78 7.31
N ASN A 571 -6.72 -7.49 7.98
CA ASN A 571 -6.15 -7.18 9.29
C ASN A 571 -7.08 -7.39 10.50
N ARG A 572 -8.15 -8.15 10.32
CA ARG A 572 -9.08 -8.64 11.34
C ARG A 572 -9.19 -10.16 11.26
N SER A 573 -10.25 -10.74 11.85
CA SER A 573 -10.53 -12.17 11.72
C SER A 573 -10.75 -12.58 10.26
N LYS A 574 -10.53 -13.86 9.98
CA LYS A 574 -10.82 -14.42 8.65
C LYS A 574 -12.29 -14.22 8.27
N ALA A 575 -13.24 -14.42 9.20
CA ALA A 575 -14.66 -14.19 8.96
C ALA A 575 -14.97 -12.73 8.55
N PHE A 576 -14.30 -11.75 9.15
CA PHE A 576 -14.41 -10.34 8.75
C PHE A 576 -13.91 -10.12 7.32
N HIS A 577 -12.79 -10.74 6.97
CA HIS A 577 -12.17 -10.61 5.65
C HIS A 577 -12.97 -11.36 4.56
N ASP A 578 -13.47 -12.55 4.87
CA ASP A 578 -14.15 -13.41 3.92
C ASP A 578 -15.47 -12.83 3.36
N VAL A 579 -16.01 -11.76 3.93
CA VAL A 579 -17.17 -11.03 3.38
C VAL A 579 -16.92 -10.56 1.93
N CYS A 580 -15.65 -10.31 1.56
CA CYS A 580 -15.28 -9.93 0.18
C CYS A 580 -15.31 -11.10 -0.81
N TRP A 581 -15.28 -12.37 -0.34
CA TRP A 581 -15.17 -13.53 -1.21
C TRP A 581 -16.31 -13.63 -2.20
N LYS A 582 -15.99 -13.57 -3.50
CA LYS A 582 -16.96 -13.54 -4.61
C LYS A 582 -17.99 -12.40 -4.52
N ASN A 583 -17.69 -11.35 -3.75
CA ASN A 583 -18.64 -10.31 -3.40
C ASN A 583 -17.99 -8.91 -3.27
N LEU A 584 -17.15 -8.52 -4.22
CA LEU A 584 -16.46 -7.23 -4.19
C LEU A 584 -17.44 -6.04 -4.30
N LYS A 585 -18.68 -6.23 -4.77
CA LYS A 585 -19.71 -5.18 -4.76
C LYS A 585 -20.13 -4.75 -3.36
N ASP A 586 -19.93 -5.59 -2.34
CA ASP A 586 -20.31 -5.28 -0.95
C ASP A 586 -19.48 -4.11 -0.39
N ALA A 587 -18.15 -4.12 -0.61
CA ALA A 587 -17.21 -3.07 -0.19
C ALA A 587 -17.38 -2.61 1.27
N GLY A 588 -18.04 -3.41 2.12
CA GLY A 588 -18.39 -3.05 3.49
C GLY A 588 -19.51 -2.01 3.61
N PHE A 589 -20.30 -1.74 2.57
CA PHE A 589 -21.33 -0.69 2.58
C PHE A 589 -22.34 -0.84 3.71
N PRO A 590 -22.88 -2.02 4.05
CA PRO A 590 -23.79 -2.15 5.20
C PRO A 590 -23.15 -1.64 6.50
N ASP A 591 -21.86 -1.92 6.73
CA ASP A 591 -21.15 -1.48 7.93
C ASP A 591 -20.87 0.01 7.92
N ARG A 592 -20.46 0.56 6.78
CA ARG A 592 -20.16 1.99 6.58
C ARG A 592 -21.40 2.85 6.77
N ILE A 593 -22.53 2.42 6.22
CA ILE A 593 -23.83 3.11 6.40
C ILE A 593 -24.26 3.08 7.85
N LEU A 594 -24.15 1.95 8.56
CA LEU A 594 -24.45 1.84 9.99
C LEU A 594 -23.54 2.73 10.82
N TRP A 595 -22.23 2.76 10.50
CA TRP A 595 -21.26 3.61 11.16
C TRP A 595 -21.61 5.10 11.02
N MET A 596 -21.92 5.57 9.79
CA MET A 596 -22.31 6.96 9.54
C MET A 596 -23.62 7.32 10.23
N LYS A 597 -24.61 6.42 10.28
CA LYS A 597 -25.86 6.62 11.04
C LYS A 597 -25.59 6.75 12.54
N ALA A 598 -24.74 5.91 13.10
CA ALA A 598 -24.36 6.00 14.51
C ALA A 598 -23.58 7.28 14.81
N ALA A 599 -22.66 7.68 13.90
CA ALA A 599 -21.95 8.95 14.01
C ALA A 599 -22.91 10.16 13.98
N ALA A 600 -23.89 10.18 13.07
CA ALA A 600 -24.89 11.25 12.97
C ALA A 600 -25.81 11.31 14.21
N ALA A 601 -26.12 10.18 14.82
CA ALA A 601 -26.87 10.15 16.09
C ALA A 601 -26.09 10.82 17.23
N LYS A 602 -24.76 10.74 17.24
CA LYS A 602 -23.86 11.40 18.19
C LYS A 602 -23.58 12.85 17.82
N TYR A 603 -23.45 13.12 16.51
CA TYR A 603 -23.04 14.40 15.97
C TYR A 603 -24.11 14.97 15.03
N PRO A 604 -25.10 15.75 15.55
CA PRO A 604 -26.23 16.25 14.78
C PRO A 604 -25.87 17.16 13.59
N TYR A 605 -24.63 17.66 13.52
CA TYR A 605 -24.12 18.43 12.39
C TYR A 605 -23.86 17.59 11.13
N LEU A 606 -23.90 16.27 11.19
CA LEU A 606 -23.76 15.39 10.03
C LEU A 606 -25.09 15.26 9.27
N ASP A 607 -25.14 15.77 8.05
CA ASP A 607 -26.32 15.67 7.20
C ASP A 607 -26.24 14.46 6.29
N LEU A 608 -26.86 13.37 6.71
CA LEU A 608 -26.91 12.12 5.93
C LEU A 608 -27.94 12.15 4.78
N THR A 609 -28.65 13.23 4.56
CA THR A 609 -29.48 13.38 3.35
C THR A 609 -28.63 13.75 2.15
N ARG A 610 -27.38 14.24 2.37
CA ARG A 610 -26.42 14.69 1.39
C ARG A 610 -25.07 13.97 1.57
N VAL A 611 -25.03 12.68 1.17
CA VAL A 611 -23.82 11.86 1.28
C VAL A 611 -23.14 11.71 -0.07
N GLY A 612 -21.86 12.08 -0.15
CA GLY A 612 -20.97 11.85 -1.26
C GLY A 612 -19.95 10.76 -0.96
N ILE A 613 -19.29 10.25 -2.03
CA ILE A 613 -18.25 9.24 -1.92
C ILE A 613 -17.24 9.39 -3.05
N TYR A 614 -15.95 9.15 -2.77
CA TYR A 614 -14.93 9.11 -3.81
C TYR A 614 -13.82 8.10 -3.50
N GLY A 615 -13.16 7.63 -4.55
CA GLY A 615 -12.01 6.76 -4.43
C GLY A 615 -11.30 6.54 -5.76
N THR A 616 -10.12 5.93 -5.70
CA THR A 616 -9.28 5.63 -6.87
C THR A 616 -9.01 4.13 -6.91
N SER A 617 -8.85 3.55 -8.11
CA SER A 617 -8.53 2.11 -8.28
C SER A 617 -9.67 1.22 -7.74
N ALA A 618 -9.40 0.29 -6.82
CA ALA A 618 -10.46 -0.44 -6.12
C ALA A 618 -11.46 0.52 -5.43
N GLY A 619 -10.97 1.65 -4.87
CA GLY A 619 -11.83 2.72 -4.35
C GLY A 619 -12.69 3.39 -5.42
N GLY A 620 -12.21 3.46 -6.67
CA GLY A 620 -12.98 3.92 -7.83
C GLY A 620 -14.12 2.95 -8.17
N GLN A 621 -13.85 1.65 -8.18
CA GLN A 621 -14.90 0.63 -8.30
C GLN A 621 -15.94 0.77 -7.19
N ASN A 622 -15.47 0.91 -5.94
CA ASN A 622 -16.36 1.03 -4.78
C ASN A 622 -17.22 2.31 -4.87
N SER A 623 -16.62 3.47 -5.15
CA SER A 623 -17.38 4.74 -5.19
C SER A 623 -18.44 4.76 -6.29
N ALA A 624 -18.16 4.23 -7.49
CA ALA A 624 -19.19 4.04 -8.51
C ALA A 624 -20.25 3.02 -8.06
N GLY A 625 -19.82 1.90 -7.45
CA GLY A 625 -20.71 0.88 -6.88
C GLY A 625 -21.68 1.45 -5.84
N ALA A 626 -21.24 2.41 -5.01
CA ALA A 626 -22.08 3.02 -3.98
C ALA A 626 -23.37 3.64 -4.55
N VAL A 627 -23.28 4.42 -5.63
CA VAL A 627 -24.46 5.04 -6.26
C VAL A 627 -25.26 4.08 -7.17
N LEU A 628 -24.72 2.91 -7.48
CA LEU A 628 -25.41 1.86 -8.20
C LEU A 628 -26.19 0.91 -7.26
N PHE A 629 -25.57 0.53 -6.13
CA PHE A 629 -26.12 -0.49 -5.23
C PHE A 629 -26.79 0.09 -3.99
N HIS A 630 -26.45 1.33 -3.60
CA HIS A 630 -26.99 2.04 -2.42
C HIS A 630 -27.42 3.49 -2.74
N PRO A 631 -28.22 3.73 -3.80
CA PRO A 631 -28.66 5.06 -4.20
C PRO A 631 -29.57 5.73 -3.15
N GLU A 632 -30.19 4.93 -2.27
CA GLU A 632 -30.98 5.42 -1.14
C GLU A 632 -30.13 6.20 -0.14
N PHE A 633 -28.82 5.92 -0.07
CA PHE A 633 -27.89 6.54 0.87
C PHE A 633 -26.89 7.47 0.18
N TYR A 634 -26.13 6.97 -0.80
CA TYR A 634 -25.12 7.77 -1.53
C TYR A 634 -25.75 8.53 -2.69
N LYS A 635 -25.54 9.86 -2.73
CA LYS A 635 -26.16 10.76 -3.72
C LYS A 635 -25.20 11.18 -4.82
N VAL A 636 -23.91 11.31 -4.52
CA VAL A 636 -22.89 11.83 -5.42
C VAL A 636 -21.64 10.97 -5.33
N ALA A 637 -21.11 10.50 -6.45
CA ALA A 637 -19.87 9.71 -6.49
C ALA A 637 -18.85 10.28 -7.47
N VAL A 638 -17.58 10.26 -7.08
CA VAL A 638 -16.45 10.49 -7.99
C VAL A 638 -15.57 9.24 -7.98
N SER A 639 -15.44 8.63 -9.14
CA SER A 639 -14.70 7.38 -9.35
C SER A 639 -13.50 7.63 -10.26
N SER A 640 -12.29 7.40 -9.75
CA SER A 640 -11.05 7.57 -10.52
C SER A 640 -10.41 6.22 -10.81
N CYS A 641 -10.06 5.97 -12.08
CA CYS A 641 -9.35 4.76 -12.55
C CYS A 641 -9.90 3.46 -11.96
N GLY A 642 -11.23 3.31 -11.91
CA GLY A 642 -11.90 2.21 -11.23
C GLY A 642 -11.88 0.90 -12.02
N CYS A 643 -11.67 -0.22 -11.33
CA CYS A 643 -11.92 -1.55 -11.87
C CYS A 643 -13.42 -1.84 -11.89
N HIS A 644 -14.13 -1.37 -12.91
CA HIS A 644 -15.60 -1.43 -12.95
C HIS A 644 -16.16 -2.80 -13.31
N ASP A 645 -15.34 -3.69 -13.82
CA ASP A 645 -15.66 -5.10 -14.04
C ASP A 645 -14.44 -5.95 -13.71
N ASN A 646 -14.57 -6.81 -12.71
CA ASN A 646 -13.45 -7.63 -12.24
C ASN A 646 -12.97 -8.67 -13.28
N ARG A 647 -13.66 -8.82 -14.42
CA ARG A 647 -13.19 -9.59 -15.58
C ARG A 647 -12.25 -8.80 -16.50
N MET A 648 -12.18 -7.47 -16.32
CA MET A 648 -11.45 -6.53 -17.19
C MET A 648 -10.15 -6.01 -16.59
N ASP A 649 -9.81 -6.43 -15.40
CA ASP A 649 -8.60 -6.01 -14.71
C ASP A 649 -7.64 -7.21 -14.51
N LYS A 650 -6.44 -6.94 -14.06
CA LYS A 650 -5.36 -7.93 -13.89
C LYS A 650 -5.79 -9.17 -13.12
N MET A 651 -5.49 -10.32 -13.68
CA MET A 651 -5.95 -11.62 -13.20
C MET A 651 -5.51 -11.88 -11.76
N TRP A 652 -4.26 -11.63 -11.42
CA TRP A 652 -3.68 -12.00 -10.14
C TRP A 652 -4.36 -11.32 -8.94
N TRP A 653 -4.86 -10.08 -9.10
CA TRP A 653 -5.59 -9.39 -8.03
C TRP A 653 -7.05 -9.85 -7.97
N ASN A 654 -7.69 -10.01 -9.12
CA ASN A 654 -9.12 -10.28 -9.17
C ASN A 654 -9.46 -11.73 -8.84
N GLU A 655 -8.75 -12.73 -9.37
CA GLU A 655 -9.03 -14.13 -9.07
C GLU A 655 -8.79 -14.48 -7.59
N GLN A 656 -7.89 -13.78 -6.91
CA GLN A 656 -7.65 -13.98 -5.48
C GLN A 656 -8.93 -13.77 -4.65
N TRP A 657 -9.72 -12.76 -4.98
CA TRP A 657 -10.91 -12.38 -4.21
C TRP A 657 -12.22 -12.87 -4.84
N MET A 658 -12.24 -13.00 -6.15
CA MET A 658 -13.43 -13.43 -6.90
C MET A 658 -13.41 -14.91 -7.26
N GLY A 659 -12.28 -15.59 -7.10
CA GLY A 659 -12.11 -17.02 -7.35
C GLY A 659 -12.06 -17.40 -8.84
N TYR A 660 -11.78 -18.67 -9.07
CA TYR A 660 -11.76 -19.32 -10.39
C TYR A 660 -12.50 -20.66 -10.31
N PRO A 661 -13.24 -21.10 -11.36
CA PRO A 661 -13.50 -20.41 -12.64
C PRO A 661 -14.41 -19.18 -12.49
N ILE A 662 -14.44 -18.34 -13.55
CA ILE A 662 -15.36 -17.21 -13.63
C ILE A 662 -16.81 -17.73 -13.58
N GLY A 663 -17.60 -17.16 -12.66
CA GLY A 663 -19.00 -17.49 -12.48
C GLY A 663 -19.92 -16.26 -12.51
N PRO A 664 -21.24 -16.44 -12.31
CA PRO A 664 -22.23 -15.36 -12.34
C PRO A 664 -21.93 -14.20 -11.39
N HIS A 665 -21.28 -14.47 -10.25
CA HIS A 665 -20.91 -13.49 -9.25
C HIS A 665 -19.99 -12.36 -9.79
N TYR A 666 -19.21 -12.63 -10.84
CA TYR A 666 -18.45 -11.58 -11.52
C TYR A 666 -19.37 -10.54 -12.17
N ALA A 667 -20.41 -10.97 -12.87
CA ALA A 667 -21.40 -10.09 -13.48
C ALA A 667 -22.25 -9.37 -12.41
N GLU A 668 -22.61 -10.06 -11.34
CA GLU A 668 -23.36 -9.49 -10.22
C GLU A 668 -22.59 -8.38 -9.49
N CYS A 669 -21.25 -8.46 -9.43
CA CYS A 669 -20.37 -7.46 -8.83
C CYS A 669 -19.96 -6.36 -9.81
N SER A 670 -20.23 -6.50 -11.11
CA SER A 670 -19.78 -5.57 -12.15
C SER A 670 -20.60 -4.29 -12.16
N ASN A 671 -19.92 -3.13 -12.05
CA ASN A 671 -20.53 -1.82 -12.26
C ASN A 671 -21.04 -1.67 -13.71
N VAL A 672 -20.34 -2.28 -14.68
CA VAL A 672 -20.71 -2.27 -16.10
C VAL A 672 -22.04 -2.97 -16.31
N THR A 673 -22.19 -4.21 -15.78
CA THR A 673 -23.43 -4.99 -15.88
C THR A 673 -24.61 -4.29 -15.17
N ASN A 674 -24.32 -3.57 -14.09
CA ASN A 674 -25.33 -2.90 -13.25
C ASN A 674 -25.49 -1.39 -13.52
N ALA A 675 -24.91 -0.85 -14.60
CA ALA A 675 -24.92 0.58 -14.93
C ALA A 675 -26.34 1.19 -14.99
N TRP A 676 -27.34 0.41 -15.40
CA TRP A 676 -28.76 0.80 -15.48
C TRP A 676 -29.35 1.22 -14.12
N ARG A 677 -28.74 0.83 -13.01
CA ARG A 677 -29.19 1.17 -11.64
C ARG A 677 -28.86 2.61 -11.23
N LEU A 678 -28.01 3.33 -11.96
CA LEU A 678 -27.60 4.68 -11.58
C LEU A 678 -28.81 5.59 -11.36
N GLN A 679 -28.89 6.20 -10.16
CA GLN A 679 -29.89 7.20 -9.79
C GLN A 679 -29.24 8.50 -9.31
N GLY A 680 -28.07 8.44 -8.67
CA GLY A 680 -27.30 9.58 -8.17
C GLY A 680 -26.49 10.29 -9.26
N LYS A 681 -25.66 11.23 -8.81
CA LYS A 681 -24.69 11.93 -9.68
C LYS A 681 -23.36 11.18 -9.69
N LEU A 682 -22.84 10.90 -10.87
CA LEU A 682 -21.58 10.16 -11.06
C LEU A 682 -20.62 10.95 -11.92
N MET A 683 -19.37 11.11 -11.47
CA MET A 683 -18.24 11.54 -12.28
C MET A 683 -17.23 10.41 -12.37
N LEU A 684 -16.77 10.11 -13.59
CA LEU A 684 -15.70 9.17 -13.89
C LEU A 684 -14.45 9.95 -14.30
N ILE A 685 -13.30 9.61 -13.71
CA ILE A 685 -11.98 10.17 -14.06
C ILE A 685 -11.09 9.01 -14.52
N LEU A 686 -10.41 9.18 -15.65
CA LEU A 686 -9.58 8.15 -16.28
C LEU A 686 -8.24 8.73 -16.71
N GLY A 687 -7.13 8.07 -16.38
CA GLY A 687 -5.84 8.30 -17.01
C GLY A 687 -5.75 7.51 -18.32
N GLU A 688 -5.42 8.19 -19.40
CA GLU A 688 -5.36 7.59 -20.75
C GLU A 688 -4.35 6.45 -20.85
N MET A 689 -3.22 6.58 -20.13
CA MET A 689 -2.09 5.65 -20.14
C MET A 689 -2.06 4.75 -18.89
N ASP A 690 -3.22 4.45 -18.31
CA ASP A 690 -3.31 3.56 -17.15
C ASP A 690 -2.96 2.12 -17.53
N ASP A 691 -1.76 1.70 -17.18
CA ASP A 691 -1.26 0.34 -17.40
C ASP A 691 -1.53 -0.60 -16.19
N ASN A 692 -2.04 -0.07 -15.09
CA ASN A 692 -2.42 -0.82 -13.90
C ASN A 692 -3.87 -1.34 -14.00
N VAL A 693 -4.84 -0.43 -14.15
CA VAL A 693 -6.24 -0.80 -14.42
C VAL A 693 -6.56 -0.43 -15.86
N ASP A 694 -6.80 -1.44 -16.69
CA ASP A 694 -7.10 -1.27 -18.12
C ASP A 694 -8.12 -0.12 -18.34
N PRO A 695 -7.77 0.94 -19.09
CA PRO A 695 -8.67 2.03 -19.42
C PRO A 695 -10.03 1.58 -19.98
N SER A 696 -10.03 0.43 -20.66
CA SER A 696 -11.26 -0.17 -21.20
C SER A 696 -12.28 -0.51 -20.12
N SER A 697 -11.86 -0.75 -18.87
CA SER A 697 -12.79 -1.01 -17.76
C SER A 697 -13.71 0.20 -17.52
N THR A 698 -13.14 1.41 -17.47
CA THR A 698 -13.92 2.66 -17.34
C THR A 698 -14.72 2.95 -18.62
N LEU A 699 -14.13 2.76 -19.81
CA LEU A 699 -14.80 3.02 -21.07
C LEU A 699 -15.99 2.07 -21.32
N GLN A 700 -15.93 0.84 -20.86
CA GLN A 700 -17.07 -0.07 -20.90
C GLN A 700 -18.20 0.38 -19.97
N LEU A 701 -17.89 0.93 -18.79
CA LEU A 701 -18.89 1.54 -17.92
C LEU A 701 -19.53 2.77 -18.60
N VAL A 702 -18.73 3.65 -19.21
CA VAL A 702 -19.23 4.80 -20.01
C VAL A 702 -20.21 4.32 -21.08
N ASN A 703 -19.84 3.31 -21.87
CA ASN A 703 -20.69 2.74 -22.90
C ASN A 703 -21.99 2.13 -22.32
N ALA A 704 -21.92 1.45 -21.19
CA ALA A 704 -23.10 0.86 -20.53
C ALA A 704 -24.05 1.92 -19.98
N LEU A 705 -23.51 3.02 -19.42
CA LEU A 705 -24.31 4.16 -18.95
C LEU A 705 -25.02 4.87 -20.10
N ILE A 706 -24.32 5.09 -21.23
CA ILE A 706 -24.90 5.68 -22.46
C ILE A 706 -26.05 4.79 -22.96
N LYS A 707 -25.83 3.47 -23.08
CA LYS A 707 -26.86 2.53 -23.51
C LYS A 707 -28.08 2.47 -22.58
N ALA A 708 -27.84 2.70 -21.29
CA ALA A 708 -28.89 2.77 -20.27
C ALA A 708 -29.54 4.16 -20.17
N ASN A 709 -29.16 5.12 -21.04
CA ASN A 709 -29.62 6.50 -21.04
C ASN A 709 -29.47 7.18 -19.69
N LYS A 710 -28.28 7.01 -19.05
CA LYS A 710 -27.94 7.61 -17.75
C LYS A 710 -27.08 8.84 -17.94
N ASP A 711 -27.34 9.86 -17.11
CA ASP A 711 -26.57 11.11 -17.07
C ASP A 711 -25.36 10.97 -16.13
N PHE A 712 -24.16 11.33 -16.59
CA PHE A 712 -22.91 11.29 -15.85
C PHE A 712 -21.88 12.28 -16.42
N GLU A 713 -20.86 12.62 -15.63
CA GLU A 713 -19.69 13.39 -16.11
C GLU A 713 -18.49 12.45 -16.33
N PHE A 714 -17.71 12.72 -17.38
CA PHE A 714 -16.51 11.93 -17.72
C PHE A 714 -15.33 12.84 -18.02
N VAL A 715 -14.20 12.56 -17.40
CA VAL A 715 -12.93 13.26 -17.57
C VAL A 715 -11.84 12.24 -17.89
N MET A 716 -11.31 12.27 -19.11
CA MET A 716 -10.10 11.54 -19.48
C MET A 716 -8.92 12.51 -19.51
N VAL A 717 -7.83 12.16 -18.84
CA VAL A 717 -6.61 12.98 -18.78
C VAL A 717 -5.55 12.37 -19.70
N PRO A 718 -5.23 13.03 -20.82
CA PRO A 718 -4.24 12.55 -21.79
C PRO A 718 -2.85 12.35 -21.16
N GLY A 719 -2.13 11.31 -21.59
CA GLY A 719 -0.78 10.99 -21.15
C GLY A 719 -0.64 10.55 -19.68
N MET A 720 -1.71 10.56 -18.89
CA MET A 720 -1.68 10.23 -17.49
C MET A 720 -1.88 8.72 -17.26
N GLY A 721 -1.07 8.14 -16.37
CA GLY A 721 -1.20 6.76 -15.91
C GLY A 721 -2.24 6.59 -14.80
N HIS A 722 -2.05 5.58 -13.94
CA HIS A 722 -2.96 5.22 -12.83
C HIS A 722 -3.00 6.29 -11.74
N SER A 723 -3.99 7.18 -11.79
CA SER A 723 -4.10 8.30 -10.83
C SER A 723 -5.52 8.87 -10.76
N SER A 724 -5.73 9.80 -9.81
CA SER A 724 -6.99 10.55 -9.67
C SER A 724 -7.14 11.73 -10.66
N GLY A 725 -6.27 11.83 -11.67
CA GLY A 725 -6.31 12.91 -12.65
C GLY A 725 -5.45 14.13 -12.32
N GLY A 726 -4.53 14.01 -11.34
CA GLY A 726 -3.64 15.09 -10.90
C GLY A 726 -4.41 16.31 -10.38
N ASP A 727 -3.81 17.49 -10.42
CA ASP A 727 -4.41 18.74 -9.93
C ASP A 727 -5.72 19.09 -10.67
N TYR A 728 -5.80 18.77 -11.95
CA TYR A 728 -7.03 18.99 -12.72
C TYR A 728 -8.15 18.07 -12.25
N GLY A 729 -7.86 16.79 -12.05
CA GLY A 729 -8.83 15.81 -11.52
C GLY A 729 -9.31 16.18 -10.11
N GLU A 730 -8.38 16.60 -9.23
CA GLU A 730 -8.71 17.10 -7.88
C GLU A 730 -9.66 18.29 -7.92
N ARG A 731 -9.37 19.28 -8.78
CA ARG A 731 -10.25 20.45 -8.98
C ARG A 731 -11.64 20.01 -9.46
N LYS A 732 -11.71 19.15 -10.47
CA LYS A 732 -12.99 18.64 -11.01
C LYS A 732 -13.80 17.89 -9.96
N ARG A 733 -13.12 17.08 -9.12
CA ARG A 733 -13.76 16.37 -8.01
C ARG A 733 -14.35 17.35 -6.99
N ARG A 734 -13.60 18.39 -6.58
CA ARG A 734 -14.05 19.42 -5.65
C ARG A 734 -15.25 20.17 -6.19
N ASP A 735 -15.18 20.62 -7.44
CA ASP A 735 -16.26 21.32 -8.15
C ASP A 735 -17.53 20.46 -8.23
N PHE A 736 -17.38 19.16 -8.50
CA PHE A 736 -18.49 18.23 -8.61
C PHE A 736 -19.25 18.04 -7.28
N PHE A 737 -18.53 17.92 -6.18
CA PHE A 737 -19.14 17.84 -4.85
C PHE A 737 -19.78 19.16 -4.43
N VAL A 738 -19.13 20.29 -4.63
CA VAL A 738 -19.70 21.61 -4.31
C VAL A 738 -21.00 21.84 -5.09
N LYS A 739 -20.98 21.59 -6.40
CA LYS A 739 -22.16 21.74 -7.27
C LYS A 739 -23.31 20.81 -6.83
N ASN A 740 -23.05 19.54 -6.54
CA ASN A 740 -24.09 18.54 -6.40
C ASN A 740 -24.53 18.28 -4.93
N LEU A 741 -23.69 18.59 -3.92
CA LEU A 741 -24.05 18.43 -2.51
C LEU A 741 -24.37 19.76 -1.82
N LEU A 742 -23.67 20.84 -2.16
CA LEU A 742 -23.92 22.16 -1.59
C LEU A 742 -24.88 22.99 -2.48
N GLN A 743 -25.09 22.60 -3.74
CA GLN A 743 -25.91 23.32 -4.72
C GLN A 743 -25.39 24.75 -4.98
N VAL A 744 -24.07 24.94 -4.87
CA VAL A 744 -23.36 26.20 -5.12
C VAL A 744 -22.59 26.08 -6.42
N ALA A 745 -22.57 27.14 -7.23
CA ALA A 745 -21.76 27.19 -8.45
C ALA A 745 -20.27 27.24 -8.06
N PRO A 746 -19.42 26.35 -8.62
CA PRO A 746 -17.97 26.46 -8.46
C PRO A 746 -17.44 27.77 -9.07
N PRO A 747 -16.19 28.17 -8.73
CA PRO A 747 -15.58 29.35 -9.35
C PRO A 747 -15.59 29.29 -10.88
N ALA A 748 -15.76 30.46 -11.52
CA ALA A 748 -15.73 30.59 -12.98
C ALA A 748 -14.28 30.57 -13.49
N TRP A 749 -13.67 29.39 -13.51
CA TRP A 749 -12.24 29.19 -13.80
C TRP A 749 -11.74 29.80 -15.11
N ASN A 750 -12.62 29.96 -16.13
CA ASN A 750 -12.26 30.54 -17.42
C ASN A 750 -12.30 32.08 -17.42
N GLU A 751 -13.00 32.68 -16.47
CA GLU A 751 -13.19 34.15 -16.38
C GLU A 751 -12.18 34.77 -15.40
N THR A 752 -11.69 33.99 -14.45
CA THR A 752 -10.71 34.46 -13.49
C THR A 752 -9.34 34.53 -14.18
N LYS A 753 -8.74 35.72 -14.30
CA LYS A 753 -7.28 35.82 -14.41
C LYS A 753 -6.68 35.30 -13.11
N LEU A 754 -6.59 33.98 -13.01
CA LEU A 754 -5.90 33.33 -11.92
C LEU A 754 -4.44 33.75 -12.03
N GLU A 755 -3.97 34.57 -11.09
CA GLU A 755 -2.55 34.73 -10.87
C GLU A 755 -1.94 33.34 -10.82
N SER A 756 -0.86 33.12 -11.51
CA SER A 756 -0.14 31.85 -11.70
C SER A 756 0.23 31.12 -10.40
N LYS A 757 -0.08 31.66 -9.25
CA LYS A 757 0.08 31.08 -7.90
C LYS A 757 -0.96 30.07 -7.48
N ILE A 758 -2.07 29.87 -8.22
CA ILE A 758 -3.11 28.90 -7.86
C ILE A 758 -2.88 27.54 -8.53
N LEU A 759 -2.19 27.53 -9.65
CA LEU A 759 -1.63 26.30 -10.24
C LEU A 759 -0.20 26.21 -9.72
N GLY A 760 0.06 25.33 -8.78
CA GLY A 760 1.35 25.18 -8.15
C GLY A 760 2.50 25.28 -9.17
N SER A 761 3.39 26.22 -8.99
CA SER A 761 4.64 26.26 -9.73
C SER A 761 5.36 24.92 -9.55
N LYS A 762 5.77 24.35 -10.67
CA LYS A 762 6.60 23.13 -10.77
C LYS A 762 7.78 23.12 -9.81
#